data_8ae6b88393b060136888e5b45d40483c
#
_entry.id   8ae6b88393b060136888e5b45d40483c
#
_cell.length_a   1.000
_cell.length_b   1.000
_cell.length_c   1.000
_cell.angle_alpha   90.00
_cell.angle_beta   90.00
_cell.angle_gamma   90.00
#
_symmetry.space_group_name_H-M   'P 1'
#
loop_
_entity.id
_entity.type
_entity.pdbx_description
1 polymer ?
#
loop_
_entity_poly.entity_id
_entity_poly.type
_entity_poly.pdbx_seq_one_letter_code
_entity_poly.pdbx_strand_id
1 'polypeptide(L)'
;MTQYQWQLAPQPAAADEHALSETLGVPPFLATLLLQRGINDQADYDAFVHPDTSRLHDPFALHDMDKAVARILKAIEQNEKITIYGDYDVDGLTSSAIMLETLQSLGADPDVFIPDRFTDGYGPNAEVYAYLQKTGTQLVITVDNGVAGAAVIDPAQAAGMDVVVTDHHELPAKLPHAVAVVHPRHPDGDYPFGDLSGAGVAFKVATALLGEPPLESVDLAALGTIADLVSLTDENRVIAQLGLKMIQTQPRVGLAAILKEAGVAPETVNETTVGFVIGPRLNALGRMGDANPGVTLLTTFEDDVAAELAEQVGKLNQERQGLVAKIAQEALTMAQAPENQAAKTLLLASKGWHEGVVGIVASKVVEATGKPTLIMNIADDGETAKGSGRSIEAYHLFKALEPAKEHMVHFGGHHMAVGLTAKTTDLPSIHAQMEAAAATMLKTVPKPTLPISTRLEDADLTLDHYQLIRQLAPFGQGNPEPVFSVRPQVIQNVKQIGKENNHLRFQIDQGINVIGFGYGDAAETLATAQAVKLAVQLDQNTWQGHTSLQLMLKDYEVKQPQVIDWRMPTIDGGQFKASRTYVFFDAKVKQQFERQFSFGGPTTIAAQVQAPLANAVLVDLPKDAAALHQVMQYVQPPVAVMFYGAPSRLVAIPTRAEFGAVLRFLKAHPGFDKHHIPAIAKAVHLTVHQVILAVQVFFELDFVTIEGAFISPVTAPAKKPLQTAKAYAARTAFLDLAQQLQTMPRAQLETMLLTEHSDSEVES
;
A
#
# COMPACT_ATOMS: atom_id res chain seq x y z
N MET A 1 -1.45 5.14 -12.66
CA MET A 1 -1.84 3.74 -12.97
C MET A 1 -2.22 3.09 -11.66
N THR A 2 -3.25 2.24 -11.63
CA THR A 2 -3.67 1.46 -10.45
C THR A 2 -2.51 0.61 -9.93
N GLN A 3 -2.35 0.54 -8.61
CA GLN A 3 -1.39 -0.39 -7.98
C GLN A 3 -1.93 -1.82 -8.03
N TYR A 4 -3.27 -1.98 -8.00
CA TYR A 4 -3.97 -3.25 -7.93
C TYR A 4 -4.82 -3.51 -9.18
N GLN A 5 -5.16 -4.77 -9.38
CA GLN A 5 -6.26 -5.19 -10.26
C GLN A 5 -7.54 -5.24 -9.39
N TRP A 6 -8.47 -4.33 -9.64
CA TRP A 6 -9.74 -4.32 -8.90
C TRP A 6 -10.63 -5.46 -9.37
N GLN A 7 -11.10 -6.23 -8.41
CA GLN A 7 -12.03 -7.33 -8.65
C GLN A 7 -13.30 -7.08 -7.84
N LEU A 8 -14.42 -6.86 -8.52
CA LEU A 8 -15.71 -6.76 -7.85
C LEU A 8 -16.08 -8.13 -7.29
N ALA A 9 -16.40 -8.17 -5.99
CA ALA A 9 -16.90 -9.37 -5.34
C ALA A 9 -18.20 -9.83 -6.01
N PRO A 10 -18.55 -11.13 -5.95
CA PRO A 10 -19.83 -11.59 -6.46
C PRO A 10 -20.98 -10.78 -5.86
N GLN A 11 -21.82 -10.21 -6.73
CA GLN A 11 -22.98 -9.44 -6.28
C GLN A 11 -24.17 -10.39 -6.12
N PRO A 12 -24.93 -10.30 -5.01
CA PRO A 12 -26.14 -11.08 -4.84
C PRO A 12 -27.20 -10.73 -5.87
N ALA A 13 -28.18 -11.59 -6.07
CA ALA A 13 -29.32 -11.23 -6.90
C ALA A 13 -30.07 -10.06 -6.26
N ALA A 14 -30.54 -9.11 -7.07
CA ALA A 14 -31.23 -7.91 -6.58
C ALA A 14 -32.50 -8.24 -5.75
N ALA A 15 -33.15 -9.38 -6.02
CA ALA A 15 -34.29 -9.83 -5.24
C ALA A 15 -33.89 -10.26 -3.82
N ASP A 16 -32.76 -10.96 -3.66
CA ASP A 16 -32.26 -11.42 -2.36
C ASP A 16 -31.75 -10.23 -1.54
N GLU A 17 -31.03 -9.30 -2.18
CA GLU A 17 -30.58 -8.05 -1.56
C GLU A 17 -31.77 -7.25 -1.02
N HIS A 18 -32.79 -7.06 -1.85
CA HIS A 18 -34.00 -6.31 -1.46
C HIS A 18 -34.76 -7.00 -0.31
N ALA A 19 -34.94 -8.33 -0.41
CA ALA A 19 -35.64 -9.09 0.62
C ALA A 19 -34.91 -9.02 1.96
N LEU A 20 -33.58 -9.17 1.98
CA LEU A 20 -32.81 -9.06 3.21
C LEU A 20 -32.78 -7.64 3.76
N SER A 21 -32.65 -6.64 2.88
CA SER A 21 -32.70 -5.21 3.24
C SER A 21 -34.00 -4.85 3.94
N GLU A 22 -35.16 -5.30 3.41
CA GLU A 22 -36.47 -5.09 4.02
C GLU A 22 -36.62 -5.85 5.35
N THR A 23 -36.18 -7.12 5.40
CA THR A 23 -36.30 -7.97 6.59
C THR A 23 -35.52 -7.40 7.77
N LEU A 24 -34.29 -6.94 7.53
CA LEU A 24 -33.41 -6.40 8.57
C LEU A 24 -33.59 -4.90 8.80
N GLY A 25 -34.28 -4.17 7.89
CA GLY A 25 -34.38 -2.73 7.95
C GLY A 25 -33.06 -2.01 7.73
N VAL A 26 -32.18 -2.58 6.90
CA VAL A 26 -30.82 -2.06 6.62
C VAL A 26 -30.70 -1.55 5.19
N PRO A 27 -29.74 -0.63 4.89
CA PRO A 27 -29.50 -0.18 3.53
C PRO A 27 -29.11 -1.33 2.57
N PRO A 28 -29.45 -1.25 1.27
CA PRO A 28 -29.14 -2.30 0.29
C PRO A 28 -27.65 -2.70 0.24
N PHE A 29 -26.74 -1.73 0.30
CA PHE A 29 -25.31 -2.05 0.31
C PHE A 29 -24.89 -2.92 1.51
N LEU A 30 -25.52 -2.73 2.69
CA LEU A 30 -25.23 -3.55 3.86
C LEU A 30 -25.82 -4.96 3.69
N ALA A 31 -27.03 -5.08 3.12
CA ALA A 31 -27.59 -6.39 2.76
C ALA A 31 -26.68 -7.14 1.78
N THR A 32 -26.10 -6.45 0.78
CA THR A 32 -25.06 -7.02 -0.09
C THR A 32 -23.87 -7.55 0.70
N LEU A 33 -23.32 -6.78 1.65
CA LEU A 33 -22.18 -7.22 2.48
C LEU A 33 -22.52 -8.42 3.35
N LEU A 34 -23.74 -8.48 3.86
CA LEU A 34 -24.22 -9.60 4.68
C LEU A 34 -24.35 -10.87 3.84
N LEU A 35 -25.01 -10.80 2.68
CA LEU A 35 -25.14 -11.92 1.74
C LEU A 35 -23.79 -12.46 1.25
N GLN A 36 -22.82 -11.57 1.01
CA GLN A 36 -21.44 -11.97 0.65
C GLN A 36 -20.74 -12.75 1.78
N ARG A 37 -21.22 -12.63 3.01
CA ARG A 37 -20.75 -13.36 4.20
C ARG A 37 -21.59 -14.60 4.53
N GLY A 38 -22.56 -14.92 3.69
CA GLY A 38 -23.46 -16.06 3.89
C GLY A 38 -24.55 -15.83 4.94
N ILE A 39 -24.81 -14.55 5.28
CA ILE A 39 -25.88 -14.15 6.22
C ILE A 39 -27.14 -13.90 5.39
N ASN A 40 -28.13 -14.78 5.52
CA ASN A 40 -29.28 -14.82 4.62
C ASN A 40 -30.61 -14.43 5.28
N ASP A 41 -30.66 -14.39 6.61
CA ASP A 41 -31.87 -14.08 7.37
C ASP A 41 -31.57 -13.39 8.70
N GLN A 42 -32.63 -13.09 9.47
CA GLN A 42 -32.52 -12.43 10.77
C GLN A 42 -31.77 -13.30 11.81
N ALA A 43 -31.91 -14.60 11.78
CA ALA A 43 -31.27 -15.49 12.74
C ALA A 43 -29.75 -15.54 12.49
N ASP A 44 -29.33 -15.61 11.22
CA ASP A 44 -27.93 -15.53 10.83
C ASP A 44 -27.33 -14.17 11.23
N TYR A 45 -28.07 -13.07 11.00
CA TYR A 45 -27.64 -11.73 11.37
C TYR A 45 -27.46 -11.57 12.87
N ASP A 46 -28.45 -11.97 13.66
CA ASP A 46 -28.38 -11.92 15.13
C ASP A 46 -27.21 -12.76 15.65
N ALA A 47 -27.03 -13.92 15.07
CA ALA A 47 -25.93 -14.82 15.39
C ALA A 47 -24.54 -14.22 15.03
N PHE A 48 -24.45 -13.42 13.98
CA PHE A 48 -23.20 -12.81 13.53
C PHE A 48 -22.84 -11.55 14.33
N VAL A 49 -23.84 -10.74 14.71
CA VAL A 49 -23.65 -9.46 15.39
C VAL A 49 -23.58 -9.60 16.91
N HIS A 50 -24.35 -10.54 17.47
CA HIS A 50 -24.46 -10.77 18.93
C HIS A 50 -23.69 -12.02 19.34
N PRO A 51 -22.50 -11.87 19.98
CA PRO A 51 -21.73 -13.02 20.44
C PRO A 51 -22.45 -13.78 21.55
N ASP A 52 -22.52 -15.10 21.42
CA ASP A 52 -23.10 -15.98 22.38
C ASP A 52 -22.20 -17.21 22.63
N THR A 53 -21.87 -17.48 23.87
CA THR A 53 -21.03 -18.60 24.27
C THR A 53 -21.62 -19.99 23.92
N SER A 54 -22.96 -20.09 23.72
CA SER A 54 -23.58 -21.31 23.23
C SER A 54 -23.14 -21.71 21.82
N ARG A 55 -22.46 -20.83 21.10
CA ARG A 55 -21.88 -21.08 19.76
C ARG A 55 -20.45 -21.61 19.81
N LEU A 56 -19.83 -21.63 20.96
CA LEU A 56 -18.55 -22.32 21.14
C LEU A 56 -18.77 -23.82 21.06
N HIS A 57 -17.96 -24.49 20.24
CA HIS A 57 -18.06 -25.95 20.10
C HIS A 57 -17.69 -26.66 21.39
N ASP A 58 -18.17 -27.90 21.57
CA ASP A 58 -17.80 -28.73 22.70
C ASP A 58 -16.28 -28.94 22.72
N PRO A 59 -15.57 -28.58 23.80
CA PRO A 59 -14.13 -28.78 23.90
C PRO A 59 -13.71 -30.25 23.79
N PHE A 60 -14.57 -31.18 24.22
CA PHE A 60 -14.32 -32.63 24.13
C PHE A 60 -14.41 -33.17 22.68
N ALA A 61 -14.86 -32.39 21.71
CA ALA A 61 -14.76 -32.74 20.33
C ALA A 61 -13.31 -32.63 19.79
N LEU A 62 -12.39 -31.89 20.47
CA LEU A 62 -10.98 -31.92 20.18
C LEU A 62 -10.38 -33.28 20.53
N HIS A 63 -9.59 -33.83 19.59
CA HIS A 63 -8.93 -35.12 19.79
C HIS A 63 -8.05 -35.09 21.04
N ASP A 64 -8.03 -36.18 21.81
CA ASP A 64 -7.28 -36.36 23.05
C ASP A 64 -7.61 -35.37 24.19
N MET A 65 -8.66 -34.56 24.08
CA MET A 65 -9.06 -33.63 25.14
C MET A 65 -9.40 -34.36 26.45
N ASP A 66 -10.07 -35.51 26.37
CA ASP A 66 -10.38 -36.35 27.51
C ASP A 66 -9.11 -36.86 28.23
N LYS A 67 -8.08 -37.27 27.46
CA LYS A 67 -6.80 -37.73 28.01
C LYS A 67 -6.00 -36.54 28.60
N ALA A 68 -6.02 -35.38 27.95
CA ALA A 68 -5.38 -34.19 28.47
C ALA A 68 -5.94 -33.75 29.79
N VAL A 69 -7.29 -33.64 29.88
CA VAL A 69 -8.01 -33.28 31.09
C VAL A 69 -7.75 -34.31 32.22
N ALA A 70 -7.86 -35.61 31.92
CA ALA A 70 -7.62 -36.64 32.92
C ALA A 70 -6.18 -36.59 33.45
N ARG A 71 -5.18 -36.35 32.59
CA ARG A 71 -3.76 -36.28 33.01
C ARG A 71 -3.46 -35.03 33.84
N ILE A 72 -4.03 -33.87 33.44
CA ILE A 72 -3.88 -32.63 34.18
C ILE A 72 -4.51 -32.69 35.54
N LEU A 73 -5.75 -33.14 35.63
CA LEU A 73 -6.45 -33.30 36.93
C LEU A 73 -5.74 -34.27 37.86
N LYS A 74 -5.20 -35.37 37.31
CA LYS A 74 -4.37 -36.31 38.09
C LYS A 74 -3.11 -35.62 38.64
N ALA A 75 -2.45 -34.78 37.88
CA ALA A 75 -1.28 -34.04 38.33
C ALA A 75 -1.61 -33.09 39.48
N ILE A 76 -2.76 -32.40 39.38
CA ILE A 76 -3.25 -31.49 40.43
C ILE A 76 -3.57 -32.29 41.70
N GLU A 77 -4.33 -33.40 41.62
CA GLU A 77 -4.67 -34.25 42.76
C GLU A 77 -3.45 -34.82 43.47
N GLN A 78 -2.39 -35.15 42.71
CA GLN A 78 -1.15 -35.71 43.25
C GLN A 78 -0.11 -34.66 43.66
N ASN A 79 -0.41 -33.36 43.50
CA ASN A 79 0.52 -32.25 43.70
C ASN A 79 1.83 -32.46 42.91
N GLU A 80 1.72 -32.96 41.67
CA GLU A 80 2.84 -33.08 40.77
C GLU A 80 3.37 -31.71 40.35
N LYS A 81 4.68 -31.60 40.14
CA LYS A 81 5.23 -30.36 39.56
C LYS A 81 4.85 -30.24 38.10
N ILE A 82 4.07 -29.22 37.78
CA ILE A 82 3.60 -28.89 36.44
C ILE A 82 4.39 -27.73 35.89
N THR A 83 4.81 -27.81 34.63
CA THR A 83 5.41 -26.69 33.90
C THR A 83 4.61 -26.39 32.62
N ILE A 84 4.13 -25.17 32.49
CA ILE A 84 3.54 -24.63 31.26
C ILE A 84 4.70 -24.18 30.37
N TYR A 85 4.82 -24.76 29.18
CA TYR A 85 5.84 -24.44 28.20
C TYR A 85 5.20 -23.67 27.06
N GLY A 86 5.38 -22.33 27.03
CA GLY A 86 4.76 -21.44 26.08
C GLY A 86 5.62 -21.07 24.88
N ASP A 87 5.21 -19.99 24.17
CA ASP A 87 5.98 -19.32 23.16
C ASP A 87 6.13 -17.83 23.48
N TYR A 88 7.06 -17.17 22.81
CA TYR A 88 7.52 -15.79 23.11
C TYR A 88 6.71 -14.70 22.41
N ASP A 89 5.71 -15.01 21.61
CA ASP A 89 4.84 -14.02 20.97
C ASP A 89 3.51 -13.83 21.73
N VAL A 90 2.61 -13.01 21.20
CA VAL A 90 1.34 -12.68 21.88
C VAL A 90 0.48 -13.92 22.08
N ASP A 91 0.39 -14.81 21.08
CA ASP A 91 -0.43 -16.02 21.18
C ASP A 91 0.12 -16.97 22.25
N GLY A 92 1.43 -17.20 22.25
CA GLY A 92 2.09 -18.01 23.29
C GLY A 92 2.00 -17.41 24.69
N LEU A 93 2.17 -16.08 24.82
CA LEU A 93 2.06 -15.38 26.10
C LEU A 93 0.63 -15.46 26.67
N THR A 94 -0.38 -15.22 25.81
CA THR A 94 -1.79 -15.27 26.22
C THR A 94 -2.25 -16.72 26.49
N SER A 95 -1.80 -17.69 25.72
CA SER A 95 -2.03 -19.11 25.96
C SER A 95 -1.46 -19.53 27.32
N SER A 96 -0.22 -19.09 27.62
CA SER A 96 0.43 -19.37 28.90
C SER A 96 -0.30 -18.74 30.06
N ALA A 97 -0.78 -17.51 29.90
CA ALA A 97 -1.56 -16.80 30.93
C ALA A 97 -2.92 -17.49 31.20
N ILE A 98 -3.64 -17.91 30.14
CA ILE A 98 -4.91 -18.66 30.28
C ILE A 98 -4.70 -19.96 31.08
N MET A 99 -3.70 -20.74 30.71
CA MET A 99 -3.40 -21.99 31.40
C MET A 99 -2.91 -21.76 32.83
N LEU A 100 -2.11 -20.73 33.08
CA LEU A 100 -1.67 -20.36 34.43
C LEU A 100 -2.86 -20.03 35.34
N GLU A 101 -3.71 -19.10 34.91
CA GLU A 101 -4.94 -18.73 35.67
C GLU A 101 -5.85 -19.93 35.89
N THR A 102 -6.04 -20.76 34.87
CA THR A 102 -6.86 -21.96 34.96
C THR A 102 -6.34 -22.98 36.00
N LEU A 103 -5.05 -23.29 35.91
CA LEU A 103 -4.45 -24.27 36.85
C LEU A 103 -4.41 -23.73 38.28
N GLN A 104 -4.14 -22.43 38.44
CA GLN A 104 -4.19 -21.77 39.76
C GLN A 104 -5.60 -21.79 40.35
N SER A 105 -6.63 -21.56 39.54
CA SER A 105 -8.04 -21.64 40.00
C SER A 105 -8.43 -23.05 40.47
N LEU A 106 -7.79 -24.07 39.90
CA LEU A 106 -7.93 -25.47 40.31
C LEU A 106 -7.03 -25.90 41.50
N GLY A 107 -6.25 -24.93 42.06
CA GLY A 107 -5.42 -25.14 43.24
C GLY A 107 -4.00 -25.63 42.93
N ALA A 108 -3.55 -25.65 41.69
CA ALA A 108 -2.17 -25.94 41.34
C ALA A 108 -1.27 -24.67 41.38
N ASP A 109 0.06 -24.87 41.50
CA ASP A 109 1.07 -23.81 41.41
C ASP A 109 2.07 -24.19 40.31
N PRO A 110 1.73 -23.98 39.03
CA PRO A 110 2.58 -24.39 37.94
C PRO A 110 3.71 -23.37 37.70
N ASP A 111 4.89 -23.87 37.31
CA ASP A 111 5.93 -23.03 36.72
C ASP A 111 5.54 -22.65 35.29
N VAL A 112 5.90 -21.44 34.86
CA VAL A 112 5.80 -21.01 33.46
C VAL A 112 7.20 -20.87 32.86
N PHE A 113 7.41 -21.44 31.70
CA PHE A 113 8.65 -21.34 30.94
C PHE A 113 8.34 -20.80 29.55
N ILE A 114 8.87 -19.64 29.22
CA ILE A 114 8.83 -19.07 27.88
C ILE A 114 10.25 -19.17 27.28
N PRO A 115 10.44 -19.87 26.15
CA PRO A 115 11.76 -20.02 25.54
C PRO A 115 12.33 -18.67 25.06
N ASP A 116 13.61 -18.48 25.23
CA ASP A 116 14.30 -17.33 24.63
C ASP A 116 14.54 -17.57 23.14
N ARG A 117 14.08 -16.63 22.30
CA ARG A 117 14.19 -16.72 20.84
C ARG A 117 15.61 -16.94 20.32
N PHE A 118 16.61 -16.42 21.05
CA PHE A 118 18.00 -16.38 20.60
C PHE A 118 18.80 -17.60 21.07
N THR A 119 18.55 -18.08 22.29
CA THR A 119 19.28 -19.20 22.91
C THR A 119 18.57 -20.53 22.75
N ASP A 120 17.25 -20.56 22.95
CA ASP A 120 16.46 -21.80 22.96
C ASP A 120 15.80 -22.09 21.61
N GLY A 121 15.49 -21.04 20.85
CA GLY A 121 14.80 -21.12 19.57
C GLY A 121 13.30 -21.22 19.72
N TYR A 122 12.62 -21.81 18.73
CA TYR A 122 11.16 -22.01 18.71
C TYR A 122 10.81 -23.45 19.09
N GLY A 123 9.79 -23.58 19.96
CA GLY A 123 9.23 -24.87 20.35
C GLY A 123 10.12 -25.67 21.33
N PRO A 124 9.82 -26.97 21.53
CA PRO A 124 10.52 -27.82 22.49
C PRO A 124 12.03 -27.87 22.25
N ASN A 125 12.81 -27.59 23.31
CA ASN A 125 14.28 -27.60 23.30
C ASN A 125 14.79 -28.70 24.21
N ALA A 126 15.77 -29.51 23.72
CA ALA A 126 16.26 -30.67 24.41
C ALA A 126 16.98 -30.32 25.73
N GLU A 127 17.76 -29.23 25.77
CA GLU A 127 18.47 -28.78 26.96
C GLU A 127 17.53 -28.30 28.03
N VAL A 128 16.48 -27.56 27.61
CA VAL A 128 15.41 -27.08 28.50
C VAL A 128 14.62 -28.27 29.07
N TYR A 129 14.23 -29.24 28.25
CA TYR A 129 13.50 -30.43 28.75
C TYR A 129 14.34 -31.26 29.72
N ALA A 130 15.63 -31.43 29.46
CA ALA A 130 16.55 -32.07 30.40
C ALA A 130 16.67 -31.27 31.72
N TYR A 131 16.65 -29.94 31.67
CA TYR A 131 16.65 -29.09 32.86
C TYR A 131 15.35 -29.25 33.65
N LEU A 132 14.17 -29.20 32.98
CA LEU A 132 12.87 -29.38 33.62
C LEU A 132 12.77 -30.75 34.33
N GLN A 133 13.18 -31.81 33.67
CA GLN A 133 13.25 -33.15 34.27
C GLN A 133 14.17 -33.19 35.49
N LYS A 134 15.35 -32.59 35.40
CA LYS A 134 16.28 -32.53 36.52
C LYS A 134 15.77 -31.72 37.72
N THR A 135 14.93 -30.70 37.46
CA THR A 135 14.30 -29.86 38.49
C THR A 135 13.00 -30.45 39.03
N GLY A 136 12.62 -31.67 38.57
CA GLY A 136 11.53 -32.46 39.12
C GLY A 136 10.18 -32.18 38.46
N THR A 137 10.11 -31.59 37.31
CA THR A 137 8.88 -31.47 36.52
C THR A 137 8.40 -32.84 36.12
N GLN A 138 7.10 -33.16 36.45
CA GLN A 138 6.47 -34.43 36.17
C GLN A 138 5.48 -34.34 35.01
N LEU A 139 4.92 -33.15 34.79
CA LEU A 139 4.04 -32.86 33.67
C LEU A 139 4.46 -31.55 32.99
N VAL A 140 4.69 -31.62 31.70
CA VAL A 140 4.82 -30.45 30.83
C VAL A 140 3.54 -30.27 30.04
N ILE A 141 2.98 -29.08 30.04
CA ILE A 141 1.85 -28.70 29.18
C ILE A 141 2.41 -27.68 28.19
N THR A 142 2.56 -28.06 26.91
CA THR A 142 2.92 -27.08 25.90
C THR A 142 1.69 -26.30 25.48
N VAL A 143 1.84 -25.00 25.24
CA VAL A 143 0.80 -24.13 24.72
C VAL A 143 1.36 -23.34 23.56
N ASP A 144 0.62 -23.32 22.44
CA ASP A 144 1.00 -22.63 21.20
C ASP A 144 2.33 -23.20 20.58
N ASN A 145 2.68 -24.40 20.91
CA ASN A 145 3.81 -25.13 20.31
C ASN A 145 3.76 -26.62 20.66
N GLY A 146 4.62 -27.41 20.05
CA GLY A 146 4.86 -28.80 20.48
C GLY A 146 4.61 -29.85 19.42
N VAL A 147 3.69 -29.64 18.45
CA VAL A 147 3.37 -30.67 17.42
C VAL A 147 4.59 -31.08 16.57
N ALA A 148 5.52 -30.17 16.33
CA ALA A 148 6.77 -30.45 15.63
C ALA A 148 7.88 -30.97 16.53
N GLY A 149 7.65 -31.11 17.84
CA GLY A 149 8.64 -31.40 18.88
C GLY A 149 8.95 -32.87 19.12
N ALA A 150 8.58 -33.81 18.25
CA ALA A 150 8.72 -35.26 18.45
C ALA A 150 10.15 -35.67 18.86
N ALA A 151 11.20 -35.03 18.30
CA ALA A 151 12.61 -35.35 18.63
C ALA A 151 12.99 -35.04 20.08
N VAL A 152 12.26 -34.15 20.76
CA VAL A 152 12.49 -33.74 22.15
C VAL A 152 11.46 -34.37 23.08
N ILE A 153 10.18 -34.40 22.66
CA ILE A 153 9.07 -34.91 23.48
C ILE A 153 9.15 -36.43 23.64
N ASP A 154 9.41 -37.19 22.55
CA ASP A 154 9.47 -38.66 22.63
C ASP A 154 10.50 -39.15 23.66
N PRO A 155 11.75 -38.66 23.72
CA PRO A 155 12.70 -39.02 24.75
C PRO A 155 12.31 -38.61 26.16
N ALA A 156 11.70 -37.41 26.33
CA ALA A 156 11.25 -36.92 27.63
C ALA A 156 10.13 -37.80 28.20
N GLN A 157 9.15 -38.16 27.39
CA GLN A 157 8.04 -39.05 27.72
C GLN A 157 8.59 -40.44 28.09
N ALA A 158 9.55 -40.96 27.31
CA ALA A 158 10.20 -42.25 27.60
C ALA A 158 10.99 -42.25 28.93
N ALA A 159 11.49 -41.10 29.33
CA ALA A 159 12.22 -40.91 30.59
C ALA A 159 11.28 -40.64 31.80
N GLY A 160 9.99 -40.67 31.61
CA GLY A 160 8.96 -40.56 32.68
C GLY A 160 8.52 -39.13 32.99
N MET A 161 8.83 -38.16 32.16
CA MET A 161 8.22 -36.82 32.23
C MET A 161 7.07 -36.75 31.24
N ASP A 162 5.83 -36.75 31.73
CA ASP A 162 4.64 -36.71 30.89
C ASP A 162 4.51 -35.37 30.18
N VAL A 163 4.05 -35.42 28.92
CA VAL A 163 3.82 -34.22 28.09
C VAL A 163 2.39 -34.23 27.56
N VAL A 164 1.69 -33.12 27.72
CA VAL A 164 0.43 -32.80 27.05
C VAL A 164 0.70 -31.70 26.08
N VAL A 165 0.49 -31.95 24.80
CA VAL A 165 0.71 -30.97 23.73
C VAL A 165 -0.61 -30.27 23.41
N THR A 166 -0.62 -28.93 23.46
CA THR A 166 -1.72 -28.11 22.94
C THR A 166 -1.16 -27.11 21.93
N ASP A 167 -1.60 -27.21 20.68
CA ASP A 167 -0.99 -26.49 19.57
C ASP A 167 -2.01 -26.30 18.43
N HIS A 168 -1.71 -25.40 17.51
CA HIS A 168 -2.54 -25.13 16.33
C HIS A 168 -1.71 -25.04 15.03
N HIS A 169 -0.39 -25.07 15.12
CA HIS A 169 0.53 -24.95 14.00
C HIS A 169 0.39 -26.07 12.97
N GLU A 170 1.05 -25.94 11.82
CA GLU A 170 1.03 -26.97 10.78
C GLU A 170 1.54 -28.32 11.31
N LEU A 171 0.76 -29.35 11.02
CA LEU A 171 1.07 -30.71 11.48
C LEU A 171 2.25 -31.30 10.69
N PRO A 172 3.27 -31.80 11.37
CA PRO A 172 4.35 -32.55 10.72
C PRO A 172 3.86 -33.94 10.27
N ALA A 173 4.65 -34.61 9.42
CA ALA A 173 4.34 -35.98 8.98
C ALA A 173 4.27 -37.00 10.14
N LYS A 174 4.93 -36.71 11.26
CA LYS A 174 4.93 -37.56 12.47
C LYS A 174 4.68 -36.67 13.69
N LEU A 175 3.59 -36.92 14.38
CA LEU A 175 3.29 -36.28 15.67
C LEU A 175 4.15 -36.86 16.82
N PRO A 176 4.38 -36.08 17.89
CA PRO A 176 5.09 -36.57 19.08
C PRO A 176 4.27 -37.64 19.82
N HIS A 177 4.97 -38.60 20.45
CA HIS A 177 4.35 -39.57 21.37
C HIS A 177 4.15 -38.95 22.76
N ALA A 178 3.22 -38.00 22.87
CA ALA A 178 2.81 -37.38 24.10
C ALA A 178 1.65 -38.15 24.76
N VAL A 179 1.28 -37.83 26.01
CA VAL A 179 0.08 -38.38 26.68
C VAL A 179 -1.18 -37.99 25.90
N ALA A 180 -1.20 -36.76 25.43
CA ALA A 180 -2.25 -36.19 24.60
C ALA A 180 -1.69 -35.19 23.61
N VAL A 181 -2.28 -35.10 22.41
CA VAL A 181 -2.05 -34.07 21.45
C VAL A 181 -3.37 -33.40 21.09
N VAL A 182 -3.63 -32.28 21.73
CA VAL A 182 -4.84 -31.48 21.52
C VAL A 182 -4.57 -30.47 20.41
N HIS A 183 -5.19 -30.68 19.25
CA HIS A 183 -4.99 -29.85 18.07
C HIS A 183 -6.27 -29.80 17.22
N PRO A 184 -6.72 -28.60 16.77
CA PRO A 184 -7.99 -28.45 16.03
C PRO A 184 -8.01 -29.17 14.68
N ARG A 185 -6.86 -29.47 14.09
CA ARG A 185 -6.70 -30.21 12.83
C ARG A 185 -6.05 -31.57 13.03
N HIS A 186 -6.20 -32.19 14.22
CA HIS A 186 -5.63 -33.52 14.46
C HIS A 186 -6.16 -34.53 13.41
N PRO A 187 -5.27 -35.35 12.78
CA PRO A 187 -5.66 -36.24 11.67
C PRO A 187 -6.70 -37.28 12.06
N ASP A 188 -6.76 -37.69 13.33
CA ASP A 188 -7.73 -38.65 13.88
C ASP A 188 -8.87 -37.95 14.61
N GLY A 189 -9.05 -36.64 14.49
CA GLY A 189 -10.10 -35.85 15.13
C GLY A 189 -11.10 -35.29 14.12
N ASP A 190 -12.31 -34.98 14.64
CA ASP A 190 -13.42 -34.41 13.85
C ASP A 190 -13.88 -33.05 14.40
N TYR A 191 -12.94 -32.24 14.93
CA TYR A 191 -13.29 -30.92 15.44
C TYR A 191 -13.80 -30.02 14.30
N PRO A 192 -14.96 -29.36 14.44
CA PRO A 192 -15.63 -28.71 13.32
C PRO A 192 -14.90 -27.43 12.82
N PHE A 193 -14.03 -26.84 13.65
CA PHE A 193 -13.34 -25.59 13.32
C PHE A 193 -11.82 -25.71 13.48
N GLY A 194 -11.10 -25.72 12.35
CA GLY A 194 -9.66 -25.98 12.31
C GLY A 194 -8.75 -24.77 12.57
N ASP A 195 -9.28 -23.55 12.69
CA ASP A 195 -8.50 -22.30 12.68
C ASP A 195 -8.39 -21.62 14.06
N LEU A 196 -8.50 -22.40 15.16
CA LEU A 196 -8.19 -21.84 16.48
C LEU A 196 -6.73 -21.36 16.54
N SER A 197 -6.47 -20.26 17.27
CA SER A 197 -5.12 -19.88 17.70
C SER A 197 -4.64 -20.75 18.87
N GLY A 198 -3.37 -20.64 19.25
CA GLY A 198 -2.86 -21.28 20.47
C GLY A 198 -3.65 -20.86 21.71
N ALA A 199 -3.97 -19.57 21.86
CA ALA A 199 -4.82 -19.06 22.94
C ALA A 199 -6.25 -19.58 22.83
N GLY A 200 -6.78 -19.76 21.62
CA GLY A 200 -8.07 -20.42 21.40
C GLY A 200 -8.06 -21.88 21.88
N VAL A 201 -7.01 -22.65 21.56
CA VAL A 201 -6.85 -24.03 22.05
C VAL A 201 -6.70 -24.05 23.58
N ALA A 202 -5.86 -23.16 24.15
CA ALA A 202 -5.71 -23.03 25.59
C ALA A 202 -7.06 -22.70 26.29
N PHE A 203 -7.87 -21.82 25.70
CA PHE A 203 -9.20 -21.47 26.16
C PHE A 203 -10.16 -22.67 26.11
N LYS A 204 -10.06 -23.53 25.09
CA LYS A 204 -10.83 -24.79 25.01
C LYS A 204 -10.41 -25.81 26.06
N VAL A 205 -9.11 -25.95 26.32
CA VAL A 205 -8.56 -26.80 27.38
C VAL A 205 -9.07 -26.31 28.76
N ALA A 206 -8.99 -25.01 28.98
CA ALA A 206 -9.51 -24.37 30.19
C ALA A 206 -11.04 -24.65 30.37
N THR A 207 -11.81 -24.50 29.29
CA THR A 207 -13.24 -24.82 29.27
C THR A 207 -13.50 -26.28 29.67
N ALA A 208 -12.71 -27.22 29.15
CA ALA A 208 -12.85 -28.63 29.47
C ALA A 208 -12.48 -28.96 30.92
N LEU A 209 -11.46 -28.29 31.46
CA LEU A 209 -11.01 -28.46 32.84
C LEU A 209 -12.01 -27.88 33.86
N LEU A 210 -12.62 -26.74 33.56
CA LEU A 210 -13.55 -26.04 34.46
C LEU A 210 -15.00 -26.48 34.29
N GLY A 211 -15.34 -27.09 33.14
CA GLY A 211 -16.71 -27.47 32.78
C GLY A 211 -17.55 -26.33 32.19
N GLU A 212 -17.01 -25.14 32.13
CA GLU A 212 -17.62 -23.95 31.51
C GLU A 212 -16.54 -23.01 30.93
N PRO A 213 -16.85 -22.17 29.93
CA PRO A 213 -15.90 -21.23 29.39
C PRO A 213 -15.41 -20.23 30.44
N PRO A 214 -14.06 -20.04 30.63
CA PRO A 214 -13.50 -19.06 31.57
C PRO A 214 -13.62 -17.66 31.00
N LEU A 215 -14.78 -17.02 31.18
CA LEU A 215 -15.05 -15.70 30.58
C LEU A 215 -14.11 -14.60 31.09
N GLU A 216 -13.56 -14.77 32.30
CA GLU A 216 -12.53 -13.88 32.87
C GLU A 216 -11.21 -13.87 32.09
N SER A 217 -10.94 -14.91 31.28
CA SER A 217 -9.76 -15.01 30.44
C SER A 217 -10.07 -14.87 28.92
N VAL A 218 -11.34 -14.51 28.58
CA VAL A 218 -11.73 -14.37 27.16
C VAL A 218 -11.02 -13.21 26.45
N ASP A 219 -10.60 -12.19 27.19
CA ASP A 219 -9.77 -11.10 26.66
C ASP A 219 -8.39 -11.59 26.22
N LEU A 220 -7.76 -12.49 26.96
CA LEU A 220 -6.51 -13.13 26.59
C LEU A 220 -6.68 -13.99 25.32
N ALA A 221 -7.73 -14.80 25.28
CA ALA A 221 -8.04 -15.61 24.10
C ALA A 221 -8.26 -14.74 22.85
N ALA A 222 -8.96 -13.60 22.99
CA ALA A 222 -9.15 -12.66 21.90
C ALA A 222 -7.85 -11.98 21.45
N LEU A 223 -6.97 -11.63 22.39
CA LEU A 223 -5.66 -11.03 22.06
C LEU A 223 -4.81 -11.98 21.22
N GLY A 224 -4.66 -13.25 21.65
CA GLY A 224 -3.92 -14.26 20.91
C GLY A 224 -4.54 -14.49 19.52
N THR A 225 -5.86 -14.73 19.47
CA THR A 225 -6.61 -14.97 18.23
C THR A 225 -6.44 -13.83 17.20
N ILE A 226 -6.54 -12.57 17.64
CA ILE A 226 -6.39 -11.43 16.72
C ILE A 226 -4.92 -11.21 16.32
N ALA A 227 -3.98 -11.39 17.26
CA ALA A 227 -2.57 -11.12 17.02
C ALA A 227 -1.90 -12.19 16.15
N ASP A 228 -2.33 -13.44 16.21
CA ASP A 228 -1.83 -14.54 15.39
C ASP A 228 -2.43 -14.54 13.96
N LEU A 229 -3.39 -13.66 13.69
CA LEU A 229 -4.00 -13.46 12.36
C LEU A 229 -4.76 -14.71 11.85
N VAL A 230 -5.27 -15.57 12.73
CA VAL A 230 -6.16 -16.68 12.36
C VAL A 230 -7.52 -16.16 11.89
N SER A 231 -8.33 -17.04 11.26
CA SER A 231 -9.63 -16.65 10.72
C SER A 231 -10.56 -16.13 11.82
N LEU A 232 -11.11 -14.93 11.65
CA LEU A 232 -12.11 -14.32 12.56
C LEU A 232 -13.54 -14.71 12.16
N THR A 233 -13.73 -16.02 12.01
CA THR A 233 -15.02 -16.67 11.71
C THR A 233 -15.35 -17.69 12.81
N ASP A 234 -16.54 -18.25 12.75
CA ASP A 234 -16.99 -19.28 13.68
C ASP A 234 -16.72 -18.91 15.16
N GLU A 235 -16.16 -19.79 15.99
CA GLU A 235 -15.91 -19.52 17.40
C GLU A 235 -14.80 -18.48 17.65
N ASN A 236 -13.81 -18.34 16.77
CA ASN A 236 -12.83 -17.26 16.85
C ASN A 236 -13.48 -15.87 16.81
N ARG A 237 -14.55 -15.72 16.02
CA ARG A 237 -15.33 -14.48 16.00
C ARG A 237 -16.01 -14.24 17.35
N VAL A 238 -16.62 -15.26 17.94
CA VAL A 238 -17.26 -15.17 19.26
C VAL A 238 -16.23 -14.78 20.34
N ILE A 239 -15.09 -15.48 20.37
CA ILE A 239 -13.98 -15.19 21.30
C ILE A 239 -13.50 -13.72 21.11
N ALA A 240 -13.23 -13.31 19.87
CA ALA A 240 -12.77 -11.96 19.60
C ALA A 240 -13.79 -10.88 19.98
N GLN A 241 -15.08 -11.07 19.70
CA GLN A 241 -16.13 -10.12 20.07
C GLN A 241 -16.29 -10.00 21.60
N LEU A 242 -16.35 -11.14 22.31
CA LEU A 242 -16.48 -11.17 23.78
C LEU A 242 -15.25 -10.54 24.44
N GLY A 243 -14.03 -10.92 23.99
CA GLY A 243 -12.81 -10.39 24.59
C GLY A 243 -12.60 -8.91 24.32
N LEU A 244 -12.87 -8.43 23.10
CA LEU A 244 -12.83 -6.98 22.81
C LEU A 244 -13.84 -6.22 23.68
N LYS A 245 -15.05 -6.77 23.84
CA LYS A 245 -16.06 -6.17 24.73
C LYS A 245 -15.58 -6.11 26.17
N MET A 246 -14.94 -7.18 26.67
CA MET A 246 -14.36 -7.20 28.01
C MET A 246 -13.26 -6.12 28.15
N ILE A 247 -12.32 -6.04 27.23
CA ILE A 247 -11.26 -5.02 27.24
C ILE A 247 -11.85 -3.60 27.23
N GLN A 248 -12.92 -3.37 26.47
CA GLN A 248 -13.58 -2.06 26.39
C GLN A 248 -14.27 -1.64 27.68
N THR A 249 -14.80 -2.58 28.43
CA THR A 249 -15.66 -2.30 29.59
C THR A 249 -14.98 -2.53 30.92
N GLN A 250 -14.08 -3.51 30.99
CA GLN A 250 -13.44 -3.96 32.23
C GLN A 250 -12.07 -4.59 31.93
N PRO A 251 -11.10 -3.82 31.43
CA PRO A 251 -9.80 -4.36 31.10
C PRO A 251 -9.08 -4.88 32.36
N ARG A 252 -8.35 -6.00 32.22
CA ARG A 252 -7.46 -6.48 33.27
C ARG A 252 -6.37 -5.45 33.58
N VAL A 253 -5.81 -5.47 34.78
CA VAL A 253 -4.85 -4.46 35.29
C VAL A 253 -3.67 -4.25 34.32
N GLY A 254 -3.06 -5.32 33.82
CA GLY A 254 -1.95 -5.25 32.88
C GLY A 254 -2.33 -4.61 31.54
N LEU A 255 -3.50 -4.95 30.96
CA LEU A 255 -3.96 -4.34 29.73
C LEU A 255 -4.32 -2.85 29.91
N ALA A 256 -4.96 -2.52 31.03
CA ALA A 256 -5.24 -1.11 31.36
C ALA A 256 -3.95 -0.29 31.46
N ALA A 257 -2.87 -0.84 32.01
CA ALA A 257 -1.56 -0.21 32.07
C ALA A 257 -0.93 -0.03 30.66
N ILE A 258 -0.99 -1.04 29.79
CA ILE A 258 -0.52 -0.96 28.40
C ILE A 258 -1.29 0.12 27.63
N LEU A 259 -2.63 0.14 27.73
CA LEU A 259 -3.47 1.12 27.04
C LEU A 259 -3.20 2.54 27.53
N LYS A 260 -3.02 2.73 28.85
CA LYS A 260 -2.66 4.02 29.44
C LYS A 260 -1.30 4.51 28.94
N GLU A 261 -0.28 3.64 28.90
CA GLU A 261 1.05 3.97 28.34
C GLU A 261 0.95 4.36 26.87
N ALA A 262 0.13 3.64 26.11
CA ALA A 262 -0.10 3.90 24.69
C ALA A 262 -0.98 5.13 24.41
N GLY A 263 -1.62 5.73 25.44
CA GLY A 263 -2.56 6.84 25.27
C GLY A 263 -3.88 6.44 24.58
N VAL A 264 -4.33 5.19 24.74
CA VAL A 264 -5.56 4.66 24.16
C VAL A 264 -6.61 4.51 25.25
N ALA A 265 -7.80 5.04 25.02
CA ALA A 265 -8.94 4.87 25.91
C ALA A 265 -9.55 3.44 25.73
N PRO A 266 -9.80 2.69 26.82
CA PRO A 266 -10.27 1.30 26.72
C PRO A 266 -11.52 1.14 25.85
N GLU A 267 -12.48 2.04 25.93
CA GLU A 267 -13.72 2.02 25.18
C GLU A 267 -13.55 2.14 23.65
N THR A 268 -12.36 2.56 23.20
CA THR A 268 -12.03 2.68 21.76
C THR A 268 -11.27 1.49 21.20
N VAL A 269 -10.94 0.51 22.03
CA VAL A 269 -10.18 -0.67 21.63
C VAL A 269 -10.96 -1.49 20.60
N ASN A 270 -10.30 -1.89 19.56
CA ASN A 270 -10.83 -2.75 18.50
C ASN A 270 -9.73 -3.69 17.97
N GLU A 271 -10.03 -4.48 16.97
CA GLU A 271 -9.07 -5.41 16.33
C GLU A 271 -7.81 -4.72 15.83
N THR A 272 -7.93 -3.49 15.32
CA THR A 272 -6.78 -2.68 14.88
C THR A 272 -5.91 -2.27 16.07
N THR A 273 -6.51 -1.91 17.19
CA THR A 273 -5.77 -1.59 18.43
C THR A 273 -4.99 -2.80 18.92
N VAL A 274 -5.58 -4.00 18.88
CA VAL A 274 -4.87 -5.24 19.23
C VAL A 274 -3.68 -5.45 18.26
N GLY A 275 -3.91 -5.43 16.96
CA GLY A 275 -2.88 -5.72 15.95
C GLY A 275 -1.75 -4.70 15.87
N PHE A 276 -2.01 -3.41 16.17
CA PHE A 276 -1.04 -2.33 15.95
C PHE A 276 -0.56 -1.62 17.22
N VAL A 277 -1.23 -1.80 18.35
CA VAL A 277 -0.86 -1.15 19.62
C VAL A 277 -0.47 -2.16 20.69
N ILE A 278 -1.37 -3.08 21.05
CA ILE A 278 -1.14 -4.07 22.12
C ILE A 278 -0.14 -5.15 21.65
N GLY A 279 -0.46 -5.82 20.56
CA GLY A 279 0.35 -6.93 20.03
C GLY A 279 1.80 -6.55 19.74
N PRO A 280 2.10 -5.46 19.03
CA PRO A 280 3.49 -5.03 18.81
C PRO A 280 4.28 -4.74 20.08
N ARG A 281 3.63 -4.29 21.16
CA ARG A 281 4.26 -4.06 22.46
C ARG A 281 4.64 -5.37 23.14
N LEU A 282 3.69 -6.29 23.28
CA LEU A 282 3.95 -7.62 23.85
C LEU A 282 4.99 -8.39 23.01
N ASN A 283 4.86 -8.41 21.70
CA ASN A 283 5.81 -9.02 20.79
C ASN A 283 7.24 -8.42 20.87
N ALA A 284 7.37 -7.18 21.35
CA ALA A 284 8.68 -6.56 21.52
C ALA A 284 9.53 -7.28 22.57
N LEU A 285 8.92 -7.86 23.60
CA LEU A 285 9.61 -8.67 24.61
C LEU A 285 10.44 -9.79 23.96
N GLY A 286 9.78 -10.74 23.29
CA GLY A 286 10.46 -11.88 22.66
C GLY A 286 11.31 -11.52 21.43
N ARG A 287 11.19 -10.30 20.89
CA ARG A 287 12.06 -9.81 19.81
C ARG A 287 13.33 -9.14 20.32
N MET A 288 13.29 -8.60 21.53
CA MET A 288 14.41 -7.83 22.10
C MET A 288 15.10 -8.59 23.25
N GLY A 289 14.48 -9.66 23.79
CA GLY A 289 15.05 -10.45 24.88
C GLY A 289 14.03 -11.39 25.51
N ASP A 290 14.01 -11.45 26.85
CA ASP A 290 13.15 -12.32 27.64
C ASP A 290 11.66 -11.92 27.56
N ALA A 291 10.80 -12.88 27.23
CA ALA A 291 9.37 -12.68 27.09
C ALA A 291 8.56 -13.01 28.36
N ASN A 292 9.18 -13.63 29.38
CA ASN A 292 8.48 -13.98 30.64
C ASN A 292 7.76 -12.80 31.33
N PRO A 293 8.30 -11.55 31.32
CA PRO A 293 7.59 -10.39 31.86
C PRO A 293 6.22 -10.15 31.23
N GLY A 294 6.00 -10.65 30.00
CA GLY A 294 4.70 -10.56 29.33
C GLY A 294 3.60 -11.38 30.03
N VAL A 295 3.88 -12.59 30.46
CA VAL A 295 2.93 -13.43 31.22
C VAL A 295 2.62 -12.75 32.57
N THR A 296 3.66 -12.27 33.28
CA THR A 296 3.49 -11.54 34.55
C THR A 296 2.61 -10.30 34.37
N LEU A 297 2.84 -9.51 33.31
CA LEU A 297 2.05 -8.31 33.02
C LEU A 297 0.58 -8.67 32.74
N LEU A 298 0.33 -9.77 32.02
CA LEU A 298 -1.03 -10.21 31.69
C LEU A 298 -1.80 -10.83 32.86
N THR A 299 -1.11 -11.33 33.91
CA THR A 299 -1.73 -12.05 35.02
C THR A 299 -1.69 -11.33 36.36
N THR A 300 -0.93 -10.21 36.47
CA THR A 300 -0.83 -9.45 37.71
C THR A 300 -2.13 -8.72 38.08
N PHE A 301 -2.42 -8.65 39.39
CA PHE A 301 -3.48 -7.81 39.97
C PHE A 301 -2.94 -6.56 40.66
N GLU A 302 -1.60 -6.35 40.63
CA GLU A 302 -0.93 -5.23 41.31
C GLU A 302 -0.70 -4.08 40.32
N ASP A 303 -1.33 -2.93 40.59
CA ASP A 303 -1.25 -1.73 39.73
C ASP A 303 0.19 -1.24 39.52
N ASP A 304 1.01 -1.26 40.58
CA ASP A 304 2.40 -0.78 40.51
C ASP A 304 3.26 -1.71 39.64
N VAL A 305 3.11 -3.04 39.76
CA VAL A 305 3.79 -4.05 38.95
C VAL A 305 3.37 -3.90 37.47
N ALA A 306 2.08 -3.76 37.23
CA ALA A 306 1.55 -3.56 35.88
C ALA A 306 2.08 -2.28 35.23
N ALA A 307 2.13 -1.18 35.99
CA ALA A 307 2.62 0.10 35.48
C ALA A 307 4.12 0.04 35.12
N GLU A 308 4.95 -0.57 35.96
CA GLU A 308 6.38 -0.74 35.71
C GLU A 308 6.64 -1.61 34.47
N LEU A 309 5.95 -2.76 34.37
CA LEU A 309 6.09 -3.67 33.22
C LEU A 309 5.55 -3.03 31.92
N ALA A 310 4.44 -2.31 31.96
CA ALA A 310 3.90 -1.61 30.80
C ALA A 310 4.86 -0.53 30.28
N GLU A 311 5.52 0.23 31.18
CA GLU A 311 6.54 1.21 30.79
C GLU A 311 7.77 0.50 30.15
N GLN A 312 8.21 -0.62 30.71
CA GLN A 312 9.30 -1.42 30.16
C GLN A 312 8.97 -1.91 28.75
N VAL A 313 7.79 -2.49 28.56
CA VAL A 313 7.29 -2.98 27.27
C VAL A 313 7.15 -1.85 26.26
N GLY A 314 6.67 -0.68 26.68
CA GLY A 314 6.60 0.52 25.84
C GLY A 314 7.98 0.97 25.35
N LYS A 315 8.99 1.00 26.24
CA LYS A 315 10.38 1.34 25.90
C LYS A 315 10.99 0.34 24.89
N LEU A 316 10.83 -0.95 25.15
CA LEU A 316 11.30 -2.02 24.24
C LEU A 316 10.64 -1.93 22.86
N ASN A 317 9.36 -1.61 22.80
CA ASN A 317 8.66 -1.42 21.55
C ASN A 317 9.20 -0.19 20.77
N GLN A 318 9.49 0.91 21.44
CA GLN A 318 10.11 2.10 20.83
C GLN A 318 11.52 1.78 20.29
N GLU A 319 12.32 1.05 21.07
CA GLU A 319 13.65 0.59 20.64
C GLU A 319 13.56 -0.31 19.41
N ARG A 320 12.67 -1.31 19.44
CA ARG A 320 12.39 -2.17 18.30
C ARG A 320 12.00 -1.36 17.06
N GLN A 321 11.11 -0.36 17.20
CA GLN A 321 10.69 0.50 16.09
C GLN A 321 11.88 1.29 15.53
N GLY A 322 12.75 1.81 16.37
CA GLY A 322 13.96 2.52 15.97
C GLY A 322 14.92 1.62 15.18
N LEU A 323 15.17 0.38 15.67
CA LEU A 323 15.98 -0.61 14.98
C LEU A 323 15.38 -0.99 13.61
N VAL A 324 14.07 -1.25 13.56
CA VAL A 324 13.37 -1.56 12.31
C VAL A 324 13.51 -0.41 11.31
N ALA A 325 13.31 0.83 11.73
CA ALA A 325 13.41 1.99 10.85
C ALA A 325 14.83 2.15 10.30
N LYS A 326 15.84 2.04 11.16
CA LYS A 326 17.26 2.12 10.76
C LYS A 326 17.64 1.02 9.76
N ILE A 327 17.37 -0.24 10.10
CA ILE A 327 17.77 -1.38 9.27
C ILE A 327 16.98 -1.37 7.95
N ALA A 328 15.69 -1.00 7.95
CA ALA A 328 14.90 -0.87 6.74
C ALA A 328 15.44 0.21 5.79
N GLN A 329 15.89 1.35 6.33
CA GLN A 329 16.51 2.41 5.54
C GLN A 329 17.82 1.94 4.88
N GLU A 330 18.67 1.23 5.63
CA GLU A 330 19.92 0.63 5.12
C GLU A 330 19.60 -0.40 4.02
N ALA A 331 18.66 -1.32 4.27
CA ALA A 331 18.27 -2.36 3.33
C ALA A 331 17.65 -1.78 2.04
N LEU A 332 16.78 -0.77 2.15
CA LEU A 332 16.19 -0.10 0.98
C LEU A 332 17.26 0.66 0.17
N THR A 333 18.25 1.23 0.82
CA THR A 333 19.40 1.85 0.12
C THR A 333 20.19 0.79 -0.65
N MET A 334 20.45 -0.38 -0.06
CA MET A 334 21.09 -1.49 -0.76
C MET A 334 20.23 -2.02 -1.92
N ALA A 335 18.90 -2.08 -1.76
CA ALA A 335 17.98 -2.49 -2.83
C ALA A 335 17.99 -1.55 -4.05
N GLN A 336 18.41 -0.29 -3.87
CA GLN A 336 18.56 0.68 -4.97
C GLN A 336 19.86 0.53 -5.76
N ALA A 337 20.81 -0.30 -5.33
CA ALA A 337 22.01 -0.57 -6.11
C ALA A 337 21.66 -1.18 -7.48
N PRO A 338 22.40 -0.86 -8.55
CA PRO A 338 22.05 -1.28 -9.92
C PRO A 338 21.85 -2.80 -10.08
N GLU A 339 22.69 -3.60 -9.42
CA GLU A 339 22.61 -5.06 -9.41
C GLU A 339 21.30 -5.56 -8.76
N ASN A 340 20.90 -4.95 -7.65
CA ASN A 340 19.68 -5.30 -6.92
C ASN A 340 18.41 -4.77 -7.63
N GLN A 341 18.53 -3.65 -8.33
CA GLN A 341 17.41 -3.17 -9.16
C GLN A 341 17.13 -4.11 -10.34
N ALA A 342 18.18 -4.66 -10.97
CA ALA A 342 18.06 -5.61 -12.09
C ALA A 342 17.58 -6.99 -11.65
N ALA A 343 17.85 -7.41 -10.41
CA ALA A 343 17.46 -8.71 -9.87
C ALA A 343 15.95 -8.80 -9.64
N LYS A 344 15.39 -10.02 -9.75
CA LYS A 344 13.97 -10.30 -9.44
C LYS A 344 13.73 -10.59 -7.97
N THR A 345 14.74 -10.96 -7.23
CA THR A 345 14.73 -11.25 -5.80
C THR A 345 15.82 -10.46 -5.10
N LEU A 346 15.77 -10.35 -3.79
CA LEU A 346 16.78 -9.65 -3.01
C LEU A 346 17.33 -10.58 -1.91
N LEU A 347 18.68 -10.59 -1.77
CA LEU A 347 19.36 -11.10 -0.59
C LEU A 347 20.25 -9.97 -0.08
N LEU A 348 19.87 -9.38 1.04
CA LEU A 348 20.56 -8.24 1.64
C LEU A 348 21.15 -8.66 2.99
N ALA A 349 22.44 -8.46 3.18
CA ALA A 349 23.15 -8.89 4.36
C ALA A 349 24.07 -7.80 4.90
N SER A 350 24.09 -7.64 6.22
CA SER A 350 25.00 -6.72 6.90
C SER A 350 25.31 -7.19 8.31
N LYS A 351 26.43 -6.73 8.88
CA LYS A 351 26.75 -6.92 10.29
C LYS A 351 25.91 -5.96 11.16
N GLY A 352 25.57 -6.43 12.36
CA GLY A 352 24.90 -5.63 13.38
C GLY A 352 23.41 -5.39 13.13
N TRP A 353 22.79 -6.11 12.20
CA TRP A 353 21.34 -6.14 12.06
C TRP A 353 20.74 -7.09 13.10
N HIS A 354 19.88 -6.56 13.95
CA HIS A 354 19.31 -7.31 15.06
C HIS A 354 18.38 -8.44 14.57
N GLU A 355 18.70 -9.69 14.94
CA GLU A 355 18.00 -10.89 14.44
C GLU A 355 16.50 -10.89 14.74
N GLY A 356 16.08 -10.33 15.88
CA GLY A 356 14.68 -10.25 16.28
C GLY A 356 13.80 -9.38 15.36
N VAL A 357 14.42 -8.52 14.52
CA VAL A 357 13.65 -7.59 13.66
C VAL A 357 13.85 -7.80 12.16
N VAL A 358 14.81 -8.63 11.73
CA VAL A 358 15.08 -8.84 10.29
C VAL A 358 13.88 -9.33 9.50
N GLY A 359 12.99 -10.10 10.11
CA GLY A 359 11.74 -10.54 9.47
C GLY A 359 10.76 -9.39 9.21
N ILE A 360 10.69 -8.40 10.12
CA ILE A 360 9.86 -7.19 9.93
C ILE A 360 10.47 -6.32 8.82
N VAL A 361 11.81 -6.21 8.80
CA VAL A 361 12.51 -5.47 7.74
C VAL A 361 12.29 -6.14 6.38
N ALA A 362 12.35 -7.47 6.30
CA ALA A 362 12.08 -8.20 5.06
C ALA A 362 10.67 -7.88 4.51
N SER A 363 9.64 -7.87 5.36
CA SER A 363 8.29 -7.44 4.95
C SER A 363 8.27 -6.03 4.36
N LYS A 364 8.92 -5.06 5.04
CA LYS A 364 8.99 -3.66 4.56
C LYS A 364 9.71 -3.53 3.21
N VAL A 365 10.77 -4.30 3.00
CA VAL A 365 11.49 -4.28 1.71
C VAL A 365 10.63 -4.92 0.61
N VAL A 366 9.92 -6.02 0.89
CA VAL A 366 8.96 -6.63 -0.05
C VAL A 366 7.85 -5.65 -0.40
N GLU A 367 7.25 -4.98 0.58
CA GLU A 367 6.21 -3.96 0.36
C GLU A 367 6.71 -2.82 -0.53
N ALA A 368 7.93 -2.35 -0.30
CA ALA A 368 8.51 -1.23 -1.06
C ALA A 368 8.97 -1.60 -2.47
N THR A 369 9.40 -2.86 -2.68
CA THR A 369 10.06 -3.28 -3.93
C THR A 369 9.23 -4.25 -4.78
N GLY A 370 8.24 -4.92 -4.18
CA GLY A 370 7.49 -6.01 -4.80
C GLY A 370 8.34 -7.29 -5.04
N LYS A 371 9.54 -7.38 -4.45
CA LYS A 371 10.48 -8.48 -4.68
C LYS A 371 10.57 -9.41 -3.48
N PRO A 372 10.54 -10.74 -3.67
CA PRO A 372 10.87 -11.68 -2.60
C PRO A 372 12.25 -11.36 -2.02
N THR A 373 12.35 -11.26 -0.70
CA THR A 373 13.53 -10.70 -0.04
C THR A 373 13.98 -11.55 1.14
N LEU A 374 15.29 -11.83 1.22
CA LEU A 374 16.00 -12.32 2.41
C LEU A 374 16.78 -11.18 3.05
N ILE A 375 16.60 -10.98 4.36
CA ILE A 375 17.38 -10.05 5.19
C ILE A 375 18.20 -10.87 6.17
N MET A 376 19.54 -10.71 6.14
CA MET A 376 20.48 -11.54 6.87
C MET A 376 21.37 -10.69 7.78
N ASN A 377 21.45 -11.05 9.06
CA ASN A 377 22.48 -10.55 9.97
C ASN A 377 23.75 -11.40 9.84
N ILE A 378 24.87 -10.79 9.51
CA ILE A 378 26.18 -11.44 9.52
C ILE A 378 26.71 -11.39 10.95
N ALA A 379 27.09 -12.54 11.51
CA ALA A 379 27.70 -12.64 12.83
C ALA A 379 28.99 -11.80 12.93
N ASP A 380 29.41 -11.46 14.15
CA ASP A 380 30.57 -10.59 14.38
C ASP A 380 31.85 -11.17 13.81
N ASP A 381 32.01 -12.50 13.87
CA ASP A 381 33.14 -13.24 13.30
C ASP A 381 33.16 -13.22 11.75
N GLY A 382 32.02 -12.89 11.13
CA GLY A 382 31.85 -12.87 9.69
C GLY A 382 31.69 -14.24 9.03
N GLU A 383 31.61 -15.33 9.79
CA GLU A 383 31.57 -16.70 9.25
C GLU A 383 30.15 -17.15 8.92
N THR A 384 29.17 -16.76 9.73
CA THR A 384 27.78 -17.16 9.59
C THR A 384 26.85 -15.95 9.40
N ALA A 385 25.72 -16.19 8.77
CA ALA A 385 24.64 -15.25 8.66
C ALA A 385 23.32 -15.92 9.02
N LYS A 386 22.50 -15.25 9.87
CA LYS A 386 21.18 -15.70 10.26
C LYS A 386 20.14 -14.66 9.85
N GLY A 387 19.02 -15.10 9.33
CA GLY A 387 18.04 -14.15 8.84
C GLY A 387 16.67 -14.71 8.53
N SER A 388 15.85 -13.86 7.96
CA SER A 388 14.48 -14.19 7.61
C SER A 388 14.13 -13.67 6.22
N GLY A 389 13.32 -14.44 5.51
CA GLY A 389 12.78 -14.07 4.22
C GLY A 389 11.29 -13.78 4.26
N ARG A 390 10.86 -12.92 3.34
CA ARG A 390 9.44 -12.67 3.05
C ARG A 390 9.22 -12.68 1.55
N SER A 391 8.00 -12.98 1.13
CA SER A 391 7.67 -13.22 -0.26
C SER A 391 6.43 -12.47 -0.71
N ILE A 392 6.10 -12.66 -1.96
CA ILE A 392 4.84 -12.28 -2.60
C ILE A 392 4.07 -13.55 -2.98
N GLU A 393 2.76 -13.45 -3.17
CA GLU A 393 1.90 -14.61 -3.47
C GLU A 393 2.37 -15.42 -4.69
N ALA A 394 2.89 -14.74 -5.71
CA ALA A 394 3.39 -15.38 -6.93
C ALA A 394 4.71 -16.16 -6.77
N TYR A 395 5.37 -16.11 -5.59
CA TYR A 395 6.68 -16.71 -5.39
C TYR A 395 6.73 -17.55 -4.11
N HIS A 396 6.73 -18.87 -4.27
CA HIS A 396 6.78 -19.80 -3.15
C HIS A 396 8.20 -19.90 -2.57
N LEU A 397 8.51 -19.05 -1.56
CA LEU A 397 9.88 -18.85 -1.05
C LEU A 397 10.52 -20.14 -0.52
N PHE A 398 9.79 -20.95 0.24
CA PHE A 398 10.32 -22.22 0.76
C PHE A 398 10.74 -23.17 -0.36
N LYS A 399 9.85 -23.43 -1.34
CA LYS A 399 10.18 -24.31 -2.49
C LYS A 399 11.30 -23.75 -3.35
N ALA A 400 11.41 -22.44 -3.47
CA ALA A 400 12.47 -21.80 -4.21
C ALA A 400 13.85 -22.02 -3.58
N LEU A 401 13.91 -22.08 -2.25
CA LEU A 401 15.14 -22.24 -1.47
C LEU A 401 15.48 -23.70 -1.15
N GLU A 402 14.50 -24.61 -1.16
CA GLU A 402 14.66 -26.03 -0.83
C GLU A 402 15.83 -26.71 -1.60
N PRO A 403 16.05 -26.46 -2.92
CA PRO A 403 17.19 -27.03 -3.63
C PRO A 403 18.56 -26.56 -3.15
N ALA A 404 18.62 -25.39 -2.45
CA ALA A 404 19.85 -24.87 -1.87
C ALA A 404 20.04 -25.26 -0.39
N LYS A 405 19.25 -26.20 0.13
CA LYS A 405 19.26 -26.60 1.56
C LYS A 405 20.65 -27.05 2.05
N GLU A 406 21.45 -27.64 1.17
CA GLU A 406 22.82 -28.05 1.48
C GLU A 406 23.76 -26.86 1.81
N HIS A 407 23.43 -25.64 1.39
CA HIS A 407 24.14 -24.40 1.72
C HIS A 407 23.66 -23.76 3.03
N MET A 408 22.75 -24.41 3.76
CA MET A 408 22.12 -23.86 4.97
C MET A 408 22.36 -24.78 6.16
N VAL A 409 22.74 -24.19 7.29
CA VAL A 409 22.87 -24.89 8.57
C VAL A 409 21.51 -25.21 9.16
N HIS A 410 20.61 -24.22 9.12
CA HIS A 410 19.20 -24.33 9.49
C HIS A 410 18.33 -23.70 8.40
N PHE A 411 17.22 -24.34 8.10
CA PHE A 411 16.25 -23.84 7.12
C PHE A 411 14.86 -24.36 7.45
N GLY A 412 13.88 -23.45 7.52
CA GLY A 412 12.50 -23.76 7.76
C GLY A 412 11.59 -22.62 7.34
N GLY A 413 10.31 -22.92 7.18
CA GLY A 413 9.31 -21.90 6.82
C GLY A 413 8.27 -22.43 5.85
N HIS A 414 7.53 -21.51 5.25
CA HIS A 414 6.35 -21.76 4.40
C HIS A 414 6.41 -20.92 3.13
N HIS A 415 5.30 -20.88 2.40
CA HIS A 415 5.19 -20.13 1.14
C HIS A 415 5.69 -18.68 1.26
N MET A 416 5.18 -17.92 2.25
CA MET A 416 5.40 -16.47 2.35
C MET A 416 6.57 -16.08 3.24
N ALA A 417 7.07 -16.98 4.08
CA ALA A 417 8.10 -16.66 5.07
C ALA A 417 9.04 -17.83 5.31
N VAL A 418 10.34 -17.54 5.47
CA VAL A 418 11.36 -18.50 5.83
C VAL A 418 12.32 -17.93 6.87
N GLY A 419 12.89 -18.83 7.69
CA GLY A 419 14.05 -18.54 8.53
C GLY A 419 15.21 -19.42 8.11
N LEU A 420 16.42 -18.87 8.09
CA LEU A 420 17.60 -19.65 7.75
C LEU A 420 18.87 -19.15 8.43
N THR A 421 19.81 -20.08 8.59
CA THR A 421 21.21 -19.82 8.96
C THR A 421 22.12 -20.45 7.91
N ALA A 422 23.09 -19.70 7.42
CA ALA A 422 24.03 -20.16 6.40
C ALA A 422 25.43 -19.61 6.67
N LYS A 423 26.45 -20.20 6.04
CA LYS A 423 27.78 -19.58 6.00
C LYS A 423 27.73 -18.35 5.11
N THR A 424 28.43 -17.29 5.46
CA THR A 424 28.50 -16.06 4.67
C THR A 424 29.02 -16.33 3.25
N THR A 425 29.90 -17.28 3.08
CA THR A 425 30.42 -17.72 1.77
C THR A 425 29.37 -18.33 0.86
N ASP A 426 28.28 -18.86 1.40
CA ASP A 426 27.23 -19.55 0.66
C ASP A 426 26.08 -18.61 0.23
N LEU A 427 26.03 -17.37 0.77
CA LEU A 427 24.97 -16.40 0.44
C LEU A 427 24.84 -16.12 -1.07
N PRO A 428 25.92 -16.01 -1.86
CA PRO A 428 25.79 -15.84 -3.32
C PRO A 428 25.12 -17.04 -4.00
N SER A 429 25.39 -18.28 -3.56
CA SER A 429 24.76 -19.49 -4.09
C SER A 429 23.28 -19.54 -3.75
N ILE A 430 22.90 -19.17 -2.53
CA ILE A 430 21.50 -19.07 -2.09
C ILE A 430 20.75 -18.03 -2.93
N HIS A 431 21.34 -16.85 -3.16
CA HIS A 431 20.72 -15.80 -4.00
C HIS A 431 20.59 -16.25 -5.46
N ALA A 432 21.61 -16.91 -6.01
CA ALA A 432 21.56 -17.46 -7.36
C ALA A 432 20.42 -18.48 -7.53
N GLN A 433 20.17 -19.30 -6.50
CA GLN A 433 19.03 -20.24 -6.49
C GLN A 433 17.68 -19.50 -6.44
N MET A 434 17.56 -18.42 -5.65
CA MET A 434 16.36 -17.57 -5.65
C MET A 434 16.09 -16.98 -7.04
N GLU A 435 17.10 -16.43 -7.70
CA GLU A 435 16.99 -15.86 -9.04
C GLU A 435 16.62 -16.93 -10.09
N ALA A 436 17.19 -18.14 -10.00
CA ALA A 436 16.85 -19.26 -10.88
C ALA A 436 15.37 -19.67 -10.72
N ALA A 437 14.86 -19.75 -9.50
CA ALA A 437 13.47 -20.01 -9.20
C ALA A 437 12.57 -18.86 -9.71
N ALA A 438 12.99 -17.61 -9.55
CA ALA A 438 12.27 -16.43 -10.01
C ALA A 438 12.17 -16.37 -11.55
N ALA A 439 13.16 -16.87 -12.28
CA ALA A 439 13.08 -16.96 -13.74
C ALA A 439 11.90 -17.83 -14.23
N THR A 440 11.47 -18.79 -13.41
CA THR A 440 10.34 -19.66 -13.70
C THR A 440 9.04 -19.17 -13.09
N MET A 441 9.05 -18.82 -11.81
CA MET A 441 7.85 -18.45 -11.04
C MET A 441 7.35 -17.03 -11.37
N LEU A 442 8.27 -16.08 -11.65
CA LEU A 442 7.96 -14.67 -11.91
C LEU A 442 8.05 -14.30 -13.41
N LYS A 443 7.67 -15.22 -14.32
CA LYS A 443 7.58 -14.90 -15.76
C LYS A 443 6.54 -13.83 -16.04
N THR A 444 5.42 -13.90 -15.35
CA THR A 444 4.35 -12.90 -15.38
C THR A 444 3.90 -12.69 -13.92
N VAL A 445 4.20 -11.56 -13.35
CA VAL A 445 3.67 -11.20 -12.04
C VAL A 445 2.38 -10.41 -12.30
N PRO A 446 1.20 -10.98 -12.06
CA PRO A 446 -0.03 -10.23 -12.14
C PRO A 446 0.00 -9.14 -11.06
N LYS A 447 -0.65 -8.01 -11.33
CA LYS A 447 -0.89 -7.04 -10.27
C LYS A 447 -1.64 -7.72 -9.12
N PRO A 448 -1.32 -7.38 -7.86
CA PRO A 448 -2.09 -7.90 -6.72
C PRO A 448 -3.56 -7.51 -6.88
N THR A 449 -4.45 -8.42 -6.52
CA THR A 449 -5.89 -8.20 -6.60
C THR A 449 -6.37 -7.37 -5.42
N LEU A 450 -7.22 -6.37 -5.67
CA LEU A 450 -7.96 -5.64 -4.64
C LEU A 450 -9.44 -6.00 -4.75
N PRO A 451 -9.99 -6.76 -3.80
CA PRO A 451 -11.41 -7.08 -3.80
C PRO A 451 -12.23 -5.83 -3.47
N ILE A 452 -13.17 -5.49 -4.33
CA ILE A 452 -14.14 -4.42 -4.12
C ILE A 452 -15.47 -5.06 -3.74
N SER A 453 -15.96 -4.81 -2.53
CA SER A 453 -17.19 -5.42 -2.01
C SER A 453 -18.41 -4.98 -2.81
N THR A 454 -18.59 -3.67 -2.97
CA THR A 454 -19.64 -3.08 -3.79
C THR A 454 -19.31 -1.63 -4.13
N ARG A 455 -20.16 -0.99 -4.93
CA ARG A 455 -20.11 0.46 -5.20
C ARG A 455 -20.98 1.19 -4.20
N LEU A 456 -20.48 2.33 -3.70
CA LEU A 456 -21.27 3.30 -2.93
C LEU A 456 -21.57 4.53 -3.78
N GLU A 457 -22.79 5.06 -3.61
CA GLU A 457 -23.19 6.36 -4.14
C GLU A 457 -23.00 7.44 -3.06
N ASP A 458 -23.09 8.71 -3.46
CA ASP A 458 -22.87 9.85 -2.53
C ASP A 458 -23.80 9.82 -1.30
N ALA A 459 -25.02 9.31 -1.46
CA ALA A 459 -26.00 9.18 -0.38
C ALA A 459 -25.60 8.11 0.66
N ASP A 460 -24.73 7.16 0.30
CA ASP A 460 -24.26 6.11 1.18
C ASP A 460 -23.08 6.56 2.06
N LEU A 461 -22.44 7.68 1.71
CA LEU A 461 -21.27 8.19 2.40
C LEU A 461 -21.66 8.99 3.65
N THR A 462 -22.16 8.31 4.67
CA THR A 462 -22.60 8.90 5.94
C THR A 462 -21.93 8.25 7.14
N LEU A 463 -21.89 8.98 8.27
CA LEU A 463 -21.35 8.44 9.52
C LEU A 463 -22.24 7.29 10.04
N ASP A 464 -23.55 7.39 9.85
CA ASP A 464 -24.49 6.34 10.27
C ASP A 464 -24.23 5.03 9.52
N HIS A 465 -23.98 5.11 8.22
CA HIS A 465 -23.62 3.93 7.41
C HIS A 465 -22.27 3.35 7.82
N TYR A 466 -21.29 4.17 8.19
CA TYR A 466 -20.04 3.68 8.79
C TYR A 466 -20.32 2.90 10.08
N GLN A 467 -21.19 3.38 10.97
CA GLN A 467 -21.54 2.67 12.20
C GLN A 467 -22.22 1.32 11.92
N LEU A 468 -23.05 1.24 10.90
CA LEU A 468 -23.65 -0.04 10.47
C LEU A 468 -22.58 -1.02 9.96
N ILE A 469 -21.62 -0.54 9.18
CA ILE A 469 -20.49 -1.37 8.70
C ILE A 469 -19.68 -1.89 9.90
N ARG A 470 -19.47 -1.07 10.93
CA ARG A 470 -18.74 -1.47 12.15
C ARG A 470 -19.43 -2.59 12.94
N GLN A 471 -20.72 -2.85 12.77
CA GLN A 471 -21.40 -4.01 13.34
C GLN A 471 -20.91 -5.34 12.75
N LEU A 472 -20.29 -5.31 11.56
CA LEU A 472 -19.67 -6.48 10.95
C LEU A 472 -18.30 -6.81 11.57
N ALA A 473 -17.71 -5.93 12.36
CA ALA A 473 -16.43 -6.15 13.05
C ALA A 473 -16.56 -7.28 14.11
N PRO A 474 -15.43 -7.87 14.57
CA PRO A 474 -14.04 -7.55 14.23
C PRO A 474 -13.67 -7.99 12.82
N PHE A 475 -12.85 -7.15 12.16
CA PHE A 475 -12.34 -7.45 10.83
C PHE A 475 -10.94 -8.09 10.90
N GLY A 476 -10.67 -8.98 9.96
CA GLY A 476 -9.40 -9.71 9.87
C GLY A 476 -9.46 -10.80 8.81
N GLN A 477 -8.62 -11.80 8.94
CA GLN A 477 -8.66 -12.96 8.05
C GLN A 477 -10.04 -13.64 8.15
N GLY A 478 -10.58 -14.10 7.01
CA GLY A 478 -11.95 -14.70 6.94
C GLY A 478 -13.10 -13.67 7.01
N ASN A 479 -12.89 -12.48 7.58
CA ASN A 479 -13.86 -11.38 7.59
C ASN A 479 -13.17 -10.05 7.28
N PRO A 480 -12.75 -9.82 6.03
CA PRO A 480 -12.02 -8.61 5.68
C PRO A 480 -12.91 -7.36 5.79
N GLU A 481 -12.29 -6.24 6.18
CA GLU A 481 -12.96 -4.94 6.15
C GLU A 481 -13.34 -4.59 4.71
N PRO A 482 -14.61 -4.18 4.46
CA PRO A 482 -15.08 -3.93 3.11
C PRO A 482 -14.33 -2.79 2.43
N VAL A 483 -13.94 -2.99 1.17
CA VAL A 483 -13.43 -1.94 0.28
C VAL A 483 -14.52 -1.60 -0.73
N PHE A 484 -14.78 -0.31 -0.88
CA PHE A 484 -15.83 0.20 -1.74
C PHE A 484 -15.27 0.95 -2.94
N SER A 485 -15.99 0.90 -4.06
CA SER A 485 -15.73 1.78 -5.20
C SER A 485 -16.62 3.03 -5.10
N VAL A 486 -15.99 4.20 -5.14
CA VAL A 486 -16.68 5.50 -5.15
C VAL A 486 -16.28 6.28 -6.40
N ARG A 487 -17.21 7.05 -6.99
CA ARG A 487 -16.96 7.90 -8.16
C ARG A 487 -17.32 9.34 -7.85
N PRO A 488 -16.40 10.10 -7.21
CA PRO A 488 -16.67 11.49 -6.89
C PRO A 488 -16.86 12.33 -8.14
N GLN A 489 -17.77 13.31 -8.08
CA GLN A 489 -17.97 14.33 -9.12
C GLN A 489 -16.95 15.45 -8.98
N VAL A 490 -16.53 15.76 -7.74
CA VAL A 490 -15.60 16.84 -7.40
C VAL A 490 -14.44 16.29 -6.57
N ILE A 491 -13.23 16.68 -6.95
CA ILE A 491 -12.02 16.52 -6.12
C ILE A 491 -11.44 17.90 -5.88
N GLN A 492 -11.20 18.25 -4.63
CA GLN A 492 -10.68 19.56 -4.24
C GLN A 492 -9.72 19.46 -3.06
N ASN A 493 -8.98 20.54 -2.82
CA ASN A 493 -8.05 20.66 -1.68
C ASN A 493 -7.00 19.54 -1.62
N VAL A 494 -6.53 19.08 -2.79
CA VAL A 494 -5.51 18.04 -2.89
C VAL A 494 -4.20 18.55 -2.30
N LYS A 495 -3.66 17.86 -1.30
CA LYS A 495 -2.43 18.23 -0.59
C LYS A 495 -1.62 17.00 -0.22
N GLN A 496 -0.32 17.10 -0.40
CA GLN A 496 0.63 16.18 0.23
C GLN A 496 0.73 16.49 1.72
N ILE A 497 0.80 15.46 2.55
CA ILE A 497 0.91 15.56 4.02
C ILE A 497 1.99 14.58 4.54
N GLY A 498 2.36 14.75 5.81
CA GLY A 498 3.46 14.01 6.44
C GLY A 498 4.81 14.74 6.31
N LYS A 499 5.80 14.34 7.13
CA LYS A 499 7.11 15.00 7.17
C LYS A 499 7.87 14.94 5.83
N GLU A 500 7.64 13.88 5.05
CA GLU A 500 8.30 13.63 3.77
C GLU A 500 7.37 13.86 2.57
N ASN A 501 6.17 14.45 2.78
CA ASN A 501 5.13 14.61 1.76
C ASN A 501 4.71 13.29 1.08
N ASN A 502 4.88 12.18 1.76
CA ASN A 502 4.64 10.83 1.25
C ASN A 502 3.18 10.37 1.38
N HIS A 503 2.32 11.15 2.00
CA HIS A 503 0.89 10.86 2.14
C HIS A 503 0.06 11.90 1.43
N LEU A 504 -1.20 11.58 1.17
CA LEU A 504 -2.14 12.42 0.45
C LEU A 504 -3.38 12.71 1.28
N ARG A 505 -3.88 13.94 1.20
CA ARG A 505 -5.19 14.35 1.69
C ARG A 505 -5.90 15.17 0.63
N PHE A 506 -7.17 14.89 0.40
CA PHE A 506 -8.04 15.68 -0.46
C PHE A 506 -9.48 15.60 0.03
N GLN A 507 -10.36 16.36 -0.61
CA GLN A 507 -11.80 16.32 -0.34
C GLN A 507 -12.54 15.92 -1.60
N ILE A 508 -13.61 15.15 -1.42
CA ILE A 508 -14.57 14.80 -2.45
C ILE A 508 -15.90 15.51 -2.19
N ASP A 509 -16.93 15.16 -2.96
CA ASP A 509 -18.29 15.69 -2.84
C ASP A 509 -18.72 15.84 -1.37
N GLN A 510 -19.55 16.85 -1.07
CA GLN A 510 -19.97 17.21 0.30
C GLN A 510 -18.83 17.56 1.28
N GLY A 511 -17.58 17.70 0.81
CA GLY A 511 -16.43 18.04 1.64
C GLY A 511 -15.86 16.87 2.47
N ILE A 512 -16.21 15.63 2.13
CA ILE A 512 -15.71 14.42 2.79
C ILE A 512 -14.19 14.32 2.58
N ASN A 513 -13.44 14.18 3.65
CA ASN A 513 -11.99 14.01 3.57
C ASN A 513 -11.61 12.59 3.13
N VAL A 514 -10.61 12.51 2.26
CA VAL A 514 -9.95 11.26 1.85
C VAL A 514 -8.48 11.33 2.25
N ILE A 515 -8.00 10.29 2.92
CA ILE A 515 -6.61 10.14 3.33
C ILE A 515 -5.99 8.96 2.59
N GLY A 516 -4.85 9.18 1.94
CA GLY A 516 -4.08 8.14 1.25
C GLY A 516 -2.68 8.04 1.83
N PHE A 517 -2.42 7.05 2.68
CA PHE A 517 -1.09 6.78 3.17
C PHE A 517 -0.21 6.18 2.06
N GLY A 518 0.98 6.76 1.84
CA GLY A 518 1.87 6.33 0.76
C GLY A 518 1.52 6.86 -0.63
N TYR A 519 0.47 7.67 -0.77
CA TYR A 519 -0.03 8.20 -2.06
C TYR A 519 0.41 9.66 -2.34
N GLY A 520 1.45 10.16 -1.68
CA GLY A 520 1.91 11.54 -1.88
C GLY A 520 2.14 11.90 -3.35
N ASP A 521 2.75 11.01 -4.11
CA ASP A 521 3.06 11.21 -5.55
C ASP A 521 1.80 11.29 -6.44
N ALA A 522 0.63 10.86 -5.95
CA ALA A 522 -0.62 10.93 -6.68
C ALA A 522 -1.27 12.33 -6.69
N ALA A 523 -0.74 13.29 -5.93
CA ALA A 523 -1.36 14.60 -5.74
C ALA A 523 -1.61 15.35 -7.06
N GLU A 524 -0.61 15.45 -7.94
CA GLU A 524 -0.74 16.12 -9.22
C GLU A 524 -1.72 15.38 -10.15
N THR A 525 -1.64 14.06 -10.16
CA THR A 525 -2.50 13.20 -10.98
C THR A 525 -3.98 13.38 -10.61
N LEU A 526 -4.30 13.35 -9.32
CA LEU A 526 -5.68 13.50 -8.84
C LEU A 526 -6.20 14.93 -8.98
N ALA A 527 -5.34 15.93 -8.77
CA ALA A 527 -5.72 17.34 -8.94
C ALA A 527 -6.09 17.70 -10.39
N THR A 528 -5.56 16.96 -11.37
CA THR A 528 -5.75 17.24 -12.80
C THR A 528 -6.66 16.24 -13.52
N ALA A 529 -7.09 15.18 -12.86
CA ALA A 529 -7.89 14.10 -13.45
C ALA A 529 -9.25 14.58 -13.99
N GLN A 530 -9.70 14.00 -15.12
CA GLN A 530 -11.02 14.27 -15.70
C GLN A 530 -12.13 13.44 -15.06
N ALA A 531 -11.81 12.22 -14.70
CA ALA A 531 -12.70 11.31 -13.99
C ALA A 531 -11.85 10.42 -13.08
N VAL A 532 -12.38 10.19 -11.88
CA VAL A 532 -11.71 9.41 -10.85
C VAL A 532 -12.66 8.34 -10.34
N LYS A 533 -12.11 7.15 -10.14
CA LYS A 533 -12.71 6.14 -9.28
C LYS A 533 -11.76 5.91 -8.13
N LEU A 534 -12.29 5.83 -6.93
CA LEU A 534 -11.54 5.57 -5.70
C LEU A 534 -11.93 4.19 -5.16
N ALA A 535 -10.95 3.41 -4.74
CA ALA A 535 -11.17 2.27 -3.86
C ALA A 535 -10.90 2.74 -2.44
N VAL A 536 -11.88 2.67 -1.56
CA VAL A 536 -11.84 3.26 -0.23
C VAL A 536 -12.43 2.34 0.83
N GLN A 537 -11.96 2.49 2.06
CA GLN A 537 -12.68 2.06 3.27
C GLN A 537 -13.29 3.29 3.93
N LEU A 538 -14.44 3.11 4.57
CA LEU A 538 -15.04 4.15 5.38
C LEU A 538 -14.34 4.16 6.75
N ASP A 539 -14.14 5.35 7.29
CA ASP A 539 -13.53 5.57 8.60
C ASP A 539 -14.13 6.81 9.26
N GLN A 540 -13.85 7.03 10.52
CA GLN A 540 -14.27 8.24 11.21
C GLN A 540 -13.06 9.03 11.71
N ASN A 541 -13.19 10.34 11.70
CA ASN A 541 -12.22 11.23 12.28
C ASN A 541 -12.86 12.09 13.37
N THR A 542 -12.30 12.03 14.58
CA THR A 542 -12.75 12.86 15.70
C THR A 542 -11.71 13.95 15.97
N TRP A 543 -12.11 15.20 15.80
CA TRP A 543 -11.26 16.36 16.04
C TRP A 543 -11.99 17.38 16.92
N GLN A 544 -11.40 17.76 18.04
CA GLN A 544 -11.99 18.70 19.01
C GLN A 544 -13.43 18.33 19.43
N GLY A 545 -13.72 17.04 19.58
CA GLY A 545 -15.03 16.54 19.94
C GLY A 545 -16.06 16.44 18.79
N HIS A 546 -15.69 16.82 17.57
CA HIS A 546 -16.52 16.64 16.38
C HIS A 546 -16.09 15.40 15.62
N THR A 547 -17.00 14.44 15.48
CA THR A 547 -16.79 13.23 14.69
C THR A 547 -17.39 13.41 13.30
N SER A 548 -16.63 13.09 12.27
CA SER A 548 -17.04 13.15 10.86
C SER A 548 -16.57 11.92 10.10
N LEU A 549 -17.28 11.57 9.03
CA LEU A 549 -16.85 10.56 8.10
C LEU A 549 -15.56 11.01 7.40
N GLN A 550 -14.62 10.08 7.28
CA GLN A 550 -13.48 10.18 6.36
C GLN A 550 -13.34 8.87 5.57
N LEU A 551 -12.64 8.91 4.47
CA LEU A 551 -12.37 7.76 3.63
C LEU A 551 -10.86 7.47 3.64
N MET A 552 -10.51 6.19 3.72
CA MET A 552 -9.14 5.70 3.63
C MET A 552 -8.89 5.17 2.23
N LEU A 553 -8.06 5.85 1.46
CA LEU A 553 -7.73 5.47 0.09
C LEU A 553 -6.91 4.19 0.06
N LYS A 554 -7.36 3.20 -0.70
CA LYS A 554 -6.65 1.94 -0.96
C LYS A 554 -6.04 1.88 -2.35
N ASP A 555 -6.70 2.47 -3.34
CA ASP A 555 -6.21 2.64 -4.71
C ASP A 555 -7.09 3.63 -5.47
N TYR A 556 -6.65 4.05 -6.64
CA TYR A 556 -7.43 4.94 -7.49
C TYR A 556 -7.23 4.62 -8.98
N GLU A 557 -8.31 4.79 -9.75
CA GLU A 557 -8.29 4.82 -11.21
C GLU A 557 -8.58 6.22 -11.68
N VAL A 558 -7.76 6.74 -12.56
CA VAL A 558 -8.00 8.04 -13.19
C VAL A 558 -8.06 7.89 -14.70
N LYS A 559 -9.03 8.55 -15.29
CA LYS A 559 -8.95 8.88 -16.71
C LYS A 559 -8.04 10.10 -16.78
N GLN A 560 -6.76 9.87 -17.08
CA GLN A 560 -5.85 10.99 -17.27
C GLN A 560 -6.31 11.83 -18.45
N PRO A 561 -6.26 13.16 -18.34
CA PRO A 561 -6.41 14.01 -19.51
C PRO A 561 -5.30 13.64 -20.49
N GLN A 562 -5.68 13.35 -21.72
CA GLN A 562 -4.70 13.09 -22.77
C GLN A 562 -3.95 14.38 -23.14
N VAL A 563 -4.56 15.54 -22.85
CA VAL A 563 -3.93 16.85 -22.97
C VAL A 563 -3.92 17.57 -21.63
N ILE A 564 -2.74 17.90 -21.14
CA ILE A 564 -2.50 18.68 -19.91
C ILE A 564 -2.40 20.15 -20.29
N ASP A 565 -3.31 20.96 -19.79
CA ASP A 565 -3.37 22.39 -20.12
C ASP A 565 -2.46 23.22 -19.21
N TRP A 566 -1.33 23.64 -19.76
CA TRP A 566 -0.36 24.55 -19.12
C TRP A 566 -0.40 25.97 -19.73
N ARG A 567 -1.48 26.31 -20.46
CA ARG A 567 -1.67 27.66 -21.01
C ARG A 567 -1.98 28.63 -19.89
N MET A 568 -1.02 29.41 -19.45
CA MET A 568 -1.17 30.39 -18.38
C MET A 568 -0.85 31.80 -18.88
N PRO A 569 -1.44 32.85 -18.29
CA PRO A 569 -1.15 34.25 -18.68
C PRO A 569 0.31 34.66 -18.43
N THR A 570 0.94 34.05 -17.44
CA THR A 570 2.35 34.29 -17.07
C THR A 570 3.07 32.96 -17.00
N ILE A 571 4.28 32.91 -17.53
CA ILE A 571 5.14 31.73 -17.46
C ILE A 571 5.83 31.73 -16.10
N ASP A 572 5.59 30.68 -15.33
CA ASP A 572 6.36 30.36 -14.11
C ASP A 572 7.48 29.37 -14.45
N GLY A 573 8.71 29.66 -14.01
CA GLY A 573 9.86 28.76 -14.17
C GLY A 573 9.69 27.40 -13.51
N GLY A 574 8.74 27.24 -12.56
CA GLY A 574 8.38 25.98 -11.93
C GLY A 574 7.87 24.91 -12.90
N GLN A 575 7.19 25.31 -13.96
CA GLN A 575 6.65 24.40 -14.99
C GLN A 575 7.75 23.62 -15.74
N PHE A 576 8.96 24.19 -15.85
CA PHE A 576 10.07 23.58 -16.57
C PHE A 576 10.90 22.61 -15.73
N LYS A 577 10.60 22.44 -14.43
CA LYS A 577 11.29 21.51 -13.53
C LYS A 577 10.86 20.04 -13.71
N ALA A 578 9.70 19.81 -14.33
CA ALA A 578 9.21 18.45 -14.59
C ALA A 578 10.14 17.69 -15.56
N SER A 579 10.35 16.41 -15.32
CA SER A 579 11.12 15.51 -16.20
C SER A 579 10.31 15.16 -17.45
N ARG A 580 10.26 16.08 -18.43
CA ARG A 580 9.49 15.99 -19.69
C ARG A 580 10.37 16.42 -20.85
N THR A 581 9.97 16.07 -22.09
CA THR A 581 10.63 16.57 -23.29
C THR A 581 9.93 17.84 -23.79
N TYR A 582 10.65 18.94 -23.83
CA TYR A 582 10.13 20.27 -24.21
C TYR A 582 10.33 20.51 -25.69
N VAL A 583 9.23 20.59 -26.45
CA VAL A 583 9.21 20.74 -27.91
C VAL A 583 8.90 22.17 -28.28
N PHE A 584 9.77 22.78 -29.07
CA PHE A 584 9.65 24.13 -29.58
C PHE A 584 9.43 24.13 -31.10
N PHE A 585 8.54 24.98 -31.59
CA PHE A 585 8.32 25.18 -33.02
C PHE A 585 9.27 26.24 -33.60
N ASP A 586 9.78 27.16 -32.77
CA ASP A 586 10.68 28.24 -33.18
C ASP A 586 12.01 28.12 -32.44
N ALA A 587 13.11 28.03 -33.21
CA ALA A 587 14.46 27.93 -32.66
C ALA A 587 14.91 29.19 -31.87
N LYS A 588 14.39 30.36 -32.20
CA LYS A 588 14.71 31.60 -31.47
C LYS A 588 13.99 31.62 -30.12
N VAL A 589 12.75 31.16 -30.08
CA VAL A 589 12.00 31.01 -28.83
C VAL A 589 12.70 29.99 -27.95
N LYS A 590 13.09 28.83 -28.49
CA LYS A 590 13.87 27.83 -27.77
C LYS A 590 15.11 28.44 -27.12
N GLN A 591 15.94 29.13 -27.90
CA GLN A 591 17.18 29.74 -27.41
C GLN A 591 16.93 30.82 -26.33
N GLN A 592 15.84 31.58 -26.45
CA GLN A 592 15.45 32.56 -25.44
C GLN A 592 15.05 31.85 -24.11
N PHE A 593 14.24 30.79 -24.20
CA PHE A 593 13.79 30.07 -23.04
C PHE A 593 14.91 29.32 -22.32
N GLU A 594 15.82 28.68 -23.05
CA GLU A 594 17.00 28.01 -22.47
C GLU A 594 17.97 28.97 -21.75
N ARG A 595 17.98 30.27 -22.13
CA ARG A 595 18.72 31.30 -21.38
C ARG A 595 18.00 31.78 -20.12
N GLN A 596 16.69 31.70 -20.12
CA GLN A 596 15.83 32.24 -19.03
C GLN A 596 15.45 31.23 -18.00
N PHE A 597 15.27 29.94 -18.36
CA PHE A 597 14.75 28.88 -17.52
C PHE A 597 15.65 27.65 -17.55
N SER A 598 15.67 26.93 -16.40
CA SER A 598 16.27 25.60 -16.30
C SER A 598 15.22 24.53 -16.55
N PHE A 599 15.51 23.58 -17.42
CA PHE A 599 14.61 22.49 -17.80
C PHE A 599 14.97 21.20 -17.05
N GLY A 600 13.97 20.51 -16.51
CA GLY A 600 14.12 19.21 -15.87
C GLY A 600 14.29 18.04 -16.84
N GLY A 601 14.15 18.28 -18.14
CA GLY A 601 14.33 17.29 -19.21
C GLY A 601 14.81 17.92 -20.52
N PRO A 602 14.98 17.11 -21.60
CA PRO A 602 15.56 17.58 -22.85
C PRO A 602 14.66 18.59 -23.58
N THR A 603 15.28 19.47 -24.35
CA THR A 603 14.62 20.42 -25.26
C THR A 603 14.90 20.04 -26.71
N THR A 604 13.90 20.12 -27.58
CA THR A 604 14.04 19.80 -29.01
C THR A 604 13.26 20.78 -29.90
N ILE A 605 13.51 20.75 -31.20
CA ILE A 605 12.71 21.47 -32.21
C ILE A 605 11.72 20.48 -32.84
N ALA A 606 10.48 20.91 -33.01
CA ALA A 606 9.40 20.08 -33.57
C ALA A 606 9.77 19.39 -34.89
N ALA A 607 10.44 20.11 -35.80
CA ALA A 607 10.89 19.55 -37.07
C ALA A 607 12.00 18.48 -36.96
N GLN A 608 12.63 18.32 -35.80
CA GLN A 608 13.67 17.31 -35.52
C GLN A 608 13.11 16.04 -34.85
N VAL A 609 11.85 16.06 -34.49
CA VAL A 609 11.19 14.89 -33.87
C VAL A 609 10.86 13.86 -34.95
N GLN A 610 11.48 12.67 -34.86
CA GLN A 610 11.34 11.58 -35.85
C GLN A 610 11.13 10.22 -35.20
N ALA A 611 10.92 10.19 -33.88
CA ALA A 611 10.67 8.97 -33.09
C ALA A 611 9.57 9.22 -32.07
N PRO A 612 8.88 8.18 -31.58
CA PRO A 612 7.84 8.29 -30.55
C PRO A 612 8.32 9.08 -29.34
N LEU A 613 7.53 10.04 -28.89
CA LEU A 613 7.87 10.99 -27.86
C LEU A 613 6.81 10.95 -26.75
N ALA A 614 7.12 10.28 -25.66
CA ALA A 614 6.29 10.29 -24.46
C ALA A 614 6.56 11.52 -23.59
N ASN A 615 5.57 11.92 -22.79
CA ASN A 615 5.69 13.05 -21.85
C ASN A 615 6.13 14.37 -22.50
N ALA A 616 5.64 14.69 -23.69
CA ALA A 616 5.98 15.91 -24.40
C ALA A 616 5.29 17.14 -23.83
N VAL A 617 5.97 18.30 -23.94
CA VAL A 617 5.41 19.64 -23.69
C VAL A 617 5.55 20.46 -24.96
N LEU A 618 4.44 20.88 -25.57
CA LEU A 618 4.44 21.82 -26.70
C LEU A 618 4.53 23.24 -26.16
N VAL A 619 5.71 23.84 -26.25
CA VAL A 619 6.01 25.09 -25.53
C VAL A 619 5.49 26.32 -26.24
N ASP A 620 5.79 26.51 -27.53
CA ASP A 620 5.40 27.69 -28.28
C ASP A 620 4.41 27.39 -29.42
N LEU A 621 3.89 28.42 -30.05
CA LEU A 621 2.93 28.30 -31.14
C LEU A 621 3.58 27.73 -32.41
N PRO A 622 2.94 26.72 -33.07
CA PRO A 622 3.37 26.25 -34.40
C PRO A 622 3.24 27.36 -35.45
N LYS A 623 4.04 27.28 -36.50
CA LYS A 623 3.98 28.24 -37.62
C LYS A 623 2.70 28.08 -38.46
N ASP A 624 2.16 26.86 -38.54
CA ASP A 624 0.96 26.48 -39.27
C ASP A 624 0.40 25.15 -38.71
N ALA A 625 -0.78 24.77 -39.14
CA ALA A 625 -1.41 23.50 -38.71
C ALA A 625 -0.60 22.28 -39.17
N ALA A 626 0.07 22.33 -40.33
CA ALA A 626 0.88 21.23 -40.82
C ALA A 626 2.08 20.93 -39.91
N ALA A 627 2.72 21.95 -39.37
CA ALA A 627 3.81 21.77 -38.40
C ALA A 627 3.33 21.19 -37.08
N LEU A 628 2.12 21.53 -36.63
CA LEU A 628 1.50 20.92 -35.47
C LEU A 628 1.19 19.44 -35.72
N HIS A 629 0.51 19.15 -36.83
CA HIS A 629 0.16 17.80 -37.26
C HIS A 629 1.40 16.91 -37.37
N GLN A 630 2.47 17.40 -38.02
CA GLN A 630 3.71 16.63 -38.19
C GLN A 630 4.32 16.19 -36.87
N VAL A 631 4.35 17.03 -35.84
CA VAL A 631 4.90 16.65 -34.53
C VAL A 631 3.97 15.74 -33.74
N MET A 632 2.66 15.96 -33.88
CA MET A 632 1.65 15.14 -33.19
C MET A 632 1.65 13.67 -33.64
N GLN A 633 2.13 13.35 -34.82
CA GLN A 633 2.33 11.96 -35.28
C GLN A 633 3.31 11.16 -34.40
N TYR A 634 4.21 11.85 -33.70
CA TYR A 634 5.21 11.22 -32.83
C TYR A 634 4.91 11.40 -31.34
N VAL A 635 4.03 12.33 -30.97
CA VAL A 635 3.73 12.65 -29.57
C VAL A 635 2.73 11.66 -29.02
N GLN A 636 3.12 10.95 -27.95
CA GLN A 636 2.24 10.03 -27.23
C GLN A 636 1.55 10.76 -26.08
N PRO A 637 0.23 10.60 -25.89
CA PRO A 637 -0.47 11.10 -24.72
C PRO A 637 0.05 10.48 -23.40
N PRO A 638 0.00 11.23 -22.28
CA PRO A 638 -0.47 12.61 -22.17
C PRO A 638 0.54 13.64 -22.65
N VAL A 639 0.06 14.65 -23.40
CA VAL A 639 0.86 15.77 -23.85
C VAL A 639 0.50 17.06 -23.11
N ALA A 640 1.50 17.78 -22.60
CA ALA A 640 1.28 19.10 -22.03
C ALA A 640 1.38 20.20 -23.10
N VAL A 641 0.52 21.21 -23.03
CA VAL A 641 0.49 22.31 -24.00
C VAL A 641 0.60 23.66 -23.30
N MET A 642 1.57 24.48 -23.69
CA MET A 642 1.72 25.85 -23.23
C MET A 642 1.30 26.84 -24.32
N PHE A 643 1.60 26.55 -25.59
CA PHE A 643 1.33 27.39 -26.76
C PHE A 643 1.66 28.86 -26.53
N TYR A 644 2.85 29.10 -26.00
CA TYR A 644 3.34 30.47 -25.77
C TYR A 644 3.44 31.24 -27.08
N GLY A 645 2.77 32.38 -27.10
CA GLY A 645 2.81 33.31 -28.20
C GLY A 645 3.75 34.48 -27.89
N ALA A 646 4.96 34.50 -28.47
CA ALA A 646 5.83 35.66 -28.33
C ALA A 646 5.14 36.92 -28.88
N PRO A 647 5.09 38.05 -28.14
CA PRO A 647 4.37 39.24 -28.55
C PRO A 647 4.77 39.74 -29.97
N SER A 648 6.01 39.57 -30.35
CA SER A 648 6.49 39.91 -31.69
C SER A 648 5.90 39.03 -32.80
N ARG A 649 5.49 37.80 -32.47
CA ARG A 649 4.87 36.88 -33.42
C ARG A 649 3.34 37.07 -33.52
N LEU A 650 2.69 37.65 -32.51
CA LEU A 650 1.22 37.85 -32.45
C LEU A 650 0.79 39.23 -32.97
N VAL A 651 1.69 39.99 -33.60
CA VAL A 651 1.37 41.31 -34.17
C VAL A 651 0.32 41.18 -35.26
N ALA A 652 -0.73 41.99 -35.18
CA ALA A 652 -1.85 42.01 -36.14
C ALA A 652 -1.41 42.35 -37.57
N ILE A 653 -2.17 41.92 -38.56
CA ILE A 653 -1.98 42.31 -39.97
C ILE A 653 -2.24 43.79 -40.06
N PRO A 654 -1.37 44.57 -40.81
CA PRO A 654 -1.63 45.98 -41.02
C PRO A 654 -2.98 46.22 -41.71
N THR A 655 -3.67 47.28 -41.30
CA THR A 655 -4.85 47.76 -41.98
C THR A 655 -4.53 48.22 -43.40
N ARG A 656 -5.57 48.33 -44.23
CA ARG A 656 -5.39 48.84 -45.60
C ARG A 656 -4.76 50.24 -45.64
N ALA A 657 -5.05 51.10 -44.65
CA ALA A 657 -4.45 52.42 -44.52
C ALA A 657 -2.95 52.34 -44.22
N GLU A 658 -2.56 51.42 -43.33
CA GLU A 658 -1.16 51.17 -42.97
C GLU A 658 -0.38 50.54 -44.11
N PHE A 659 -0.92 49.56 -44.84
CA PHE A 659 -0.34 49.07 -46.08
C PHE A 659 -0.13 50.23 -47.05
N GLY A 660 -1.11 51.13 -47.19
CA GLY A 660 -0.99 52.35 -48.03
C GLY A 660 0.12 53.29 -47.55
N ALA A 661 0.36 53.39 -46.22
CA ALA A 661 1.44 54.24 -45.71
C ALA A 661 2.82 53.67 -46.07
N VAL A 662 3.00 52.34 -45.92
CA VAL A 662 4.26 51.67 -46.33
C VAL A 662 4.52 51.81 -47.81
N LEU A 663 3.50 51.66 -48.68
CA LEU A 663 3.65 51.80 -50.12
C LEU A 663 3.97 53.25 -50.51
N ARG A 664 3.34 54.23 -49.86
CA ARG A 664 3.69 55.67 -50.08
C ARG A 664 5.12 55.98 -49.70
N PHE A 665 5.57 55.44 -48.57
CA PHE A 665 6.99 55.62 -48.17
C PHE A 665 7.96 55.05 -49.21
N LEU A 666 7.74 53.82 -49.68
CA LEU A 666 8.53 53.17 -50.70
C LEU A 666 8.53 53.95 -52.04
N LYS A 667 7.34 54.49 -52.39
CA LYS A 667 7.26 55.40 -53.62
C LYS A 667 8.04 56.63 -53.45
N ALA A 668 8.15 57.18 -52.25
CA ALA A 668 8.97 58.37 -51.98
C ALA A 668 10.51 58.06 -51.92
N HIS A 669 10.86 56.79 -51.76
CA HIS A 669 12.28 56.36 -51.62
C HIS A 669 12.52 55.11 -52.49
N PRO A 670 12.54 55.28 -53.83
CA PRO A 670 12.88 54.19 -54.77
C PRO A 670 14.24 53.62 -54.50
N GLY A 671 14.42 52.29 -54.57
CA GLY A 671 15.73 51.66 -54.30
C GLY A 671 16.04 51.58 -52.77
N PHE A 672 15.03 51.52 -51.90
CA PHE A 672 15.21 51.45 -50.47
C PHE A 672 15.92 50.17 -50.06
N ASP A 673 16.98 50.24 -49.25
CA ASP A 673 17.71 49.09 -48.78
C ASP A 673 16.92 48.36 -47.71
N LYS A 674 16.61 47.06 -47.96
CA LYS A 674 15.83 46.21 -47.05
C LYS A 674 16.45 46.05 -45.66
N HIS A 675 17.75 46.26 -45.49
CA HIS A 675 18.42 46.23 -44.20
C HIS A 675 18.01 47.40 -43.28
N HIS A 676 17.42 48.46 -43.87
CA HIS A 676 16.93 49.62 -43.14
C HIS A 676 15.40 49.62 -42.91
N ILE A 677 14.71 48.45 -43.03
CA ILE A 677 13.28 48.31 -42.72
C ILE A 677 12.89 48.91 -41.38
N PRO A 678 13.68 48.88 -40.29
CA PRO A 678 13.37 49.58 -39.05
C PRO A 678 13.12 51.09 -39.21
N ALA A 679 13.72 51.72 -40.19
CA ALA A 679 13.47 53.15 -40.48
C ALA A 679 12.07 53.37 -41.10
N ILE A 680 11.62 52.48 -42.00
CA ILE A 680 10.23 52.49 -42.48
C ILE A 680 9.26 52.30 -41.29
N ALA A 681 9.52 51.30 -40.46
CA ALA A 681 8.67 50.97 -39.31
C ALA A 681 8.46 52.18 -38.38
N LYS A 682 9.54 52.90 -38.10
CA LYS A 682 9.51 54.15 -37.33
C LYS A 682 8.71 55.28 -38.04
N ALA A 683 8.92 55.44 -39.34
CA ALA A 683 8.29 56.51 -40.11
C ALA A 683 6.78 56.33 -40.30
N VAL A 684 6.28 55.09 -40.36
CA VAL A 684 4.87 54.76 -40.54
C VAL A 684 4.18 54.28 -39.27
N HIS A 685 4.87 54.33 -38.10
CA HIS A 685 4.37 53.87 -36.78
C HIS A 685 3.88 52.44 -36.80
N LEU A 686 4.58 51.55 -37.47
CA LEU A 686 4.33 50.12 -37.51
C LEU A 686 5.49 49.33 -36.86
N THR A 687 5.24 48.07 -36.50
CA THR A 687 6.32 47.16 -36.10
C THR A 687 7.14 46.73 -37.32
N VAL A 688 8.41 46.37 -37.11
CA VAL A 688 9.26 45.81 -38.15
C VAL A 688 8.63 44.61 -38.86
N HIS A 689 7.96 43.74 -38.11
CA HIS A 689 7.25 42.56 -38.64
C HIS A 689 6.08 42.93 -39.55
N GLN A 690 5.33 43.99 -39.21
CA GLN A 690 4.24 44.48 -40.05
C GLN A 690 4.77 45.06 -41.36
N VAL A 691 5.87 45.80 -41.32
CA VAL A 691 6.50 46.34 -42.53
C VAL A 691 7.06 45.21 -43.41
N ILE A 692 7.71 44.21 -42.82
CA ILE A 692 8.20 43.02 -43.57
C ILE A 692 7.02 42.35 -44.28
N LEU A 693 5.90 42.08 -43.55
CA LEU A 693 4.72 41.50 -44.14
C LEU A 693 4.18 42.36 -45.29
N ALA A 694 4.09 43.68 -45.09
CA ALA A 694 3.61 44.60 -46.14
C ALA A 694 4.46 44.54 -47.39
N VAL A 695 5.79 44.54 -47.24
CA VAL A 695 6.75 44.42 -48.35
C VAL A 695 6.63 43.09 -49.08
N GLN A 696 6.49 41.99 -48.36
CA GLN A 696 6.26 40.65 -48.94
C GLN A 696 4.97 40.59 -49.76
N VAL A 697 3.84 41.09 -49.16
CA VAL A 697 2.56 41.19 -49.87
C VAL A 697 2.66 42.05 -51.14
N PHE A 698 3.37 43.18 -51.08
CA PHE A 698 3.59 44.03 -52.24
C PHE A 698 4.44 43.39 -53.32
N PHE A 699 5.48 42.62 -52.92
CA PHE A 699 6.30 41.89 -53.86
C PHE A 699 5.50 40.77 -54.57
N GLU A 700 4.73 39.99 -53.86
CA GLU A 700 3.90 38.93 -54.44
C GLU A 700 2.80 39.45 -55.35
N LEU A 701 2.35 40.68 -55.14
CA LEU A 701 1.33 41.33 -55.96
C LEU A 701 1.87 42.23 -57.06
N ASP A 702 3.17 42.27 -57.27
CA ASP A 702 3.88 43.10 -58.24
C ASP A 702 3.73 44.61 -57.96
N PHE A 703 3.53 45.03 -56.73
CA PHE A 703 3.52 46.43 -56.32
C PHE A 703 4.92 46.99 -56.08
N VAL A 704 5.86 46.14 -55.77
CA VAL A 704 7.29 46.41 -55.62
C VAL A 704 8.12 45.31 -56.25
N THR A 705 9.32 45.65 -56.71
CA THR A 705 10.39 44.69 -57.07
C THR A 705 11.44 44.67 -55.97
N ILE A 706 12.11 43.51 -55.79
CA ILE A 706 13.25 43.38 -54.89
C ILE A 706 14.43 42.84 -55.69
N GLU A 707 15.41 43.69 -55.92
CA GLU A 707 16.67 43.34 -56.63
C GLU A 707 17.82 43.38 -55.63
N GLY A 708 18.34 42.22 -55.28
CA GLY A 708 19.38 42.11 -54.24
C GLY A 708 18.92 42.62 -52.87
N ALA A 709 19.46 43.73 -52.43
CA ALA A 709 19.09 44.38 -51.19
C ALA A 709 18.05 45.50 -51.36
N PHE A 710 17.68 45.87 -52.54
CA PHE A 710 16.94 47.10 -52.83
C PHE A 710 15.47 46.82 -53.19
N ILE A 711 14.56 47.58 -52.59
CA ILE A 711 13.10 47.53 -52.81
C ILE A 711 12.71 48.74 -53.64
N SER A 712 12.11 48.51 -54.79
CA SER A 712 11.64 49.60 -55.70
C SER A 712 10.17 49.47 -56.02
N PRO A 713 9.39 50.55 -55.96
CA PRO A 713 7.97 50.52 -56.33
C PRO A 713 7.80 50.37 -57.85
N VAL A 714 6.76 49.57 -58.26
CA VAL A 714 6.38 49.51 -59.70
C VAL A 714 5.56 50.72 -60.07
N THR A 715 5.85 51.29 -61.28
CA THR A 715 5.29 52.61 -61.73
C THR A 715 3.76 52.61 -61.87
N ALA A 716 3.14 51.54 -62.36
CA ALA A 716 1.72 51.46 -62.58
C ALA A 716 1.25 49.98 -62.35
N PRO A 717 1.24 49.50 -61.10
CA PRO A 717 0.85 48.10 -60.82
C PRO A 717 -0.62 47.88 -61.07
N ALA A 718 -0.97 46.69 -61.51
CA ALA A 718 -2.39 46.28 -61.61
C ALA A 718 -3.00 46.24 -60.23
N LYS A 719 -4.25 46.69 -60.11
CA LYS A 719 -5.00 46.63 -58.83
C LYS A 719 -5.30 45.17 -58.47
N LYS A 720 -4.68 44.66 -57.42
CA LYS A 720 -4.90 43.33 -56.86
C LYS A 720 -5.36 43.43 -55.38
N PRO A 721 -6.32 42.62 -54.91
CA PRO A 721 -6.66 42.60 -53.50
C PRO A 721 -5.47 42.07 -52.66
N LEU A 722 -5.16 42.70 -51.50
CA LEU A 722 -4.05 42.30 -50.62
C LEU A 722 -4.17 40.86 -50.12
N GLN A 723 -5.41 40.42 -49.92
CA GLN A 723 -5.74 39.08 -49.41
C GLN A 723 -5.34 37.96 -50.39
N THR A 724 -5.12 38.28 -51.69
CA THR A 724 -4.68 37.27 -52.68
C THR A 724 -3.22 36.93 -52.61
N ALA A 725 -2.44 37.69 -51.84
CA ALA A 725 -1.03 37.38 -51.58
C ALA A 725 -0.90 36.18 -50.63
N LYS A 726 0.01 35.25 -50.97
CA LYS A 726 0.28 34.07 -50.12
C LYS A 726 0.74 34.44 -48.71
N ALA A 727 1.60 35.47 -48.60
CA ALA A 727 2.09 35.99 -47.33
C ALA A 727 0.93 36.54 -46.44
N TYR A 728 -0.06 37.20 -47.04
CA TYR A 728 -1.24 37.69 -46.34
C TYR A 728 -2.09 36.51 -45.82
N ALA A 729 -2.40 35.57 -46.69
CA ALA A 729 -3.19 34.38 -46.34
C ALA A 729 -2.52 33.52 -45.27
N ALA A 730 -1.19 33.29 -45.40
CA ALA A 730 -0.43 32.56 -44.39
C ALA A 730 -0.41 33.26 -43.02
N ARG A 731 -0.30 34.61 -43.04
CA ARG A 731 -0.39 35.36 -41.78
C ARG A 731 -1.73 35.31 -41.13
N THR A 732 -2.81 35.37 -41.90
CA THR A 732 -4.20 35.22 -41.40
C THR A 732 -4.37 33.84 -40.76
N ALA A 733 -4.04 32.77 -41.49
CA ALA A 733 -4.11 31.42 -41.00
C ALA A 733 -3.31 31.17 -39.69
N PHE A 734 -2.11 31.78 -39.60
CA PHE A 734 -1.30 31.72 -38.37
C PHE A 734 -2.00 32.38 -37.17
N LEU A 735 -2.56 33.58 -37.36
CA LEU A 735 -3.23 34.32 -36.27
C LEU A 735 -4.50 33.61 -35.82
N ASP A 736 -5.28 33.07 -36.76
CA ASP A 736 -6.47 32.29 -36.47
C ASP A 736 -6.14 31.00 -35.68
N LEU A 737 -5.11 30.27 -36.13
CA LEU A 737 -4.62 29.08 -35.40
C LEU A 737 -4.10 29.45 -34.01
N ALA A 738 -3.33 30.53 -33.90
CA ALA A 738 -2.79 30.99 -32.62
C ALA A 738 -3.94 31.31 -31.63
N GLN A 739 -4.94 32.04 -32.10
CA GLN A 739 -6.13 32.35 -31.30
C GLN A 739 -6.86 31.06 -30.86
N GLN A 740 -7.10 30.12 -31.78
CA GLN A 740 -7.74 28.84 -31.47
C GLN A 740 -6.95 28.07 -30.41
N LEU A 741 -5.65 27.86 -30.60
CA LEU A 741 -4.81 27.12 -29.68
C LEU A 741 -4.70 27.76 -28.29
N GLN A 742 -4.77 29.09 -28.20
CA GLN A 742 -4.66 29.82 -26.93
C GLN A 742 -5.98 29.95 -26.17
N THR A 743 -7.15 29.92 -26.86
CA THR A 743 -8.45 30.24 -26.23
C THR A 743 -9.44 29.06 -26.23
N MET A 744 -9.21 28.04 -27.05
CA MET A 744 -10.10 26.87 -27.14
C MET A 744 -10.22 26.14 -25.80
N PRO A 745 -11.41 25.72 -25.36
CA PRO A 745 -11.58 24.87 -24.18
C PRO A 745 -10.76 23.58 -24.28
N ARG A 746 -10.23 23.10 -23.14
CA ARG A 746 -9.36 21.90 -23.09
C ARG A 746 -9.95 20.69 -23.81
N ALA A 747 -11.24 20.40 -23.61
CA ALA A 747 -11.89 19.25 -24.25
C ALA A 747 -11.90 19.31 -25.76
N GLN A 748 -12.11 20.52 -26.35
CA GLN A 748 -12.04 20.73 -27.80
C GLN A 748 -10.61 20.65 -28.31
N LEU A 749 -9.65 21.16 -27.52
CA LEU A 749 -8.23 21.08 -27.83
C LEU A 749 -7.75 19.61 -27.82
N GLU A 750 -8.21 18.82 -26.85
CA GLU A 750 -7.95 17.39 -26.79
C GLU A 750 -8.45 16.67 -28.03
N THR A 751 -9.68 16.95 -28.44
CA THR A 751 -10.23 16.43 -29.70
C THR A 751 -9.38 16.85 -30.89
N MET A 752 -9.04 18.14 -31.01
CA MET A 752 -8.25 18.67 -32.13
C MET A 752 -6.87 18.00 -32.23
N LEU A 753 -6.19 17.77 -31.10
CA LEU A 753 -4.82 17.22 -31.08
C LEU A 753 -4.78 15.69 -31.25
N LEU A 754 -5.84 14.97 -30.90
CA LEU A 754 -5.82 13.51 -30.75
C LEU A 754 -6.75 12.73 -31.70
N THR A 755 -7.61 13.41 -32.47
CA THR A 755 -8.57 12.77 -33.39
C THR A 755 -7.88 11.91 -34.47
N GLU A 756 -6.59 12.08 -34.68
CA GLU A 756 -5.82 11.39 -35.73
C GLU A 756 -5.08 10.12 -35.24
N HIS A 757 -5.09 9.84 -33.93
CA HIS A 757 -4.55 8.56 -33.40
C HIS A 757 -5.55 7.41 -33.44
N SER A 758 -6.86 7.69 -33.66
CA SER A 758 -7.91 6.66 -33.64
C SER A 758 -8.04 5.88 -34.96
N ASP A 759 -7.52 6.39 -36.06
CA ASP A 759 -7.68 5.73 -37.36
C ASP A 759 -6.55 4.71 -37.69
N SER A 760 -5.47 4.66 -36.87
CA SER A 760 -4.36 3.73 -37.09
C SER A 760 -4.43 2.43 -36.25
N GLU A 761 -5.35 2.34 -35.28
CA GLU A 761 -5.54 1.12 -34.46
C GLU A 761 -6.65 0.19 -34.98
N VAL A 762 -7.33 0.54 -36.07
CA VAL A 762 -8.41 -0.28 -36.66
C VAL A 762 -7.90 -1.18 -37.81
N GLU A 763 -6.65 -1.03 -38.24
CA GLU A 763 -6.04 -1.86 -39.31
C GLU A 763 -4.79 -2.66 -38.91
N SER A 764 -4.66 -3.05 -37.62
CA SER A 764 -3.57 -4.00 -37.27
C SER A 764 -4.08 -5.15 -36.41
#